data_9292c730880f1f1998d0d986b1ef0cb6
#
_entry.id   9292c730880f1f1998d0d986b1ef0cb6
#
_cell.length_a   1.000
_cell.length_b   1.000
_cell.length_c   1.000
_cell.angle_alpha   90.00
_cell.angle_beta   90.00
_cell.angle_gamma   90.00
#
_symmetry.space_group_name_H-M   'P 1'
#
loop_
_entity.id
_entity.type
_entity.pdbx_description
1 polymer ?
#
loop_
_entity_poly.entity_id
_entity_poly.type
_entity_poly.pdbx_seq_one_letter_code
_entity_poly.pdbx_strand_id
1 'polypeptide(L)'
;MTSSFSRRAVLRGALALLSVTTLEANAAGPPTTTAPKAAANPLMPAFNQPIAFSKATKADVQQATDRAIANTKTALTAIYNVPAAKRTFANTMLPLDALNDNFGSAYGPISILFNASPDSTVRNQAERSIALLSKYSNELELDEKLYRAVKDYSKTKEALALTGPHKKFLTETVDEYERNGFALSPEKRQELQKLNDKIADLSLAFGANIAKDKSFMLVNEADLKGLPDDYIKSRPREGAAYRINVDGPAYTTFMKYAESEPLRKKLYTLYNNRAAEANLPVLKQLLIERQKKAQLLGYKTYAAYQTSSRMVKNPETVWAFETKLVDRVKVKSQQDLAELLAVKRAYLKDVSAQSIAPWETGFYNNLLMQNKYQLDGEKVKEYFEVNHVVDGLFQTTQQLFALKFNEVKNPSVWHPDARMFEVQRDGKLIGRFYIDLFPRDNKYTHAACFGVQSGRATAQGYQLPTAVLLCNFNAPTPGKPALMNHSQVVTFFHEFGHVMHNLLTTAELSSQAGTSVKRDFVEAPSQILENWAWNYDALKTFAKHYQTGEVLPKPLYDKMWAARNVGSGLAASQQILYGTLDMTLHDRFDPNGTETTTDVLKKLQNQITPFAYLDGTNMQAAFGHLTGYGAGYYGYMWSKVYAEDMFSVFEKNGIMDSKTGLRYRDLILAKGGTDEEYNLVKNFLGREPNQEAFFKSLGL
;
A
#
# COMPACT_ATOMS: atom_id res chain seq x y z
N MET A 1 -1.64 7.35 3.86
CA MET A 1 -1.15 6.89 2.56
C MET A 1 -0.66 5.47 2.73
N THR A 2 -1.46 4.56 2.29
CA THR A 2 -1.34 3.13 2.53
C THR A 2 -0.45 2.50 1.47
N SER A 3 0.61 1.84 1.87
CA SER A 3 1.36 0.95 0.98
C SER A 3 0.74 -0.44 1.07
N SER A 4 -0.15 -0.78 0.14
CA SER A 4 -0.47 -2.18 -0.05
C SER A 4 0.78 -2.87 -0.58
N PHE A 5 1.42 -3.67 0.24
CA PHE A 5 2.50 -4.54 -0.21
C PHE A 5 1.88 -5.67 -1.05
N SER A 6 1.87 -5.50 -2.38
CA SER A 6 1.70 -6.65 -3.24
C SER A 6 2.86 -7.63 -2.94
N ARG A 7 2.60 -8.92 -2.90
CA ARG A 7 3.62 -9.96 -2.62
C ARG A 7 4.86 -9.85 -3.49
N ARG A 8 4.75 -9.26 -4.69
CA ARG A 8 5.86 -8.95 -5.60
C ARG A 8 6.72 -7.76 -5.15
N ALA A 9 6.26 -6.92 -4.22
CA ALA A 9 7.00 -5.74 -3.74
C ALA A 9 7.73 -5.97 -2.42
N VAL A 10 7.31 -6.94 -1.60
CA VAL A 10 7.89 -7.25 -0.29
C VAL A 10 9.27 -7.91 -0.41
N LEU A 11 9.61 -8.42 -1.58
CA LEU A 11 10.87 -9.11 -1.85
C LEU A 11 12.09 -8.20 -2.08
N ARG A 12 11.96 -6.89 -1.96
CA ARG A 12 13.03 -5.92 -2.27
C ARG A 12 13.42 -5.02 -1.10
N GLY A 13 13.79 -5.56 0.05
CA GLY A 13 14.30 -4.70 1.11
C GLY A 13 14.62 -5.39 2.40
N ALA A 14 15.84 -5.78 2.59
CA ALA A 14 16.68 -5.67 3.79
C ALA A 14 17.89 -6.62 3.72
N LEU A 15 19.07 -6.08 3.47
CA LEU A 15 20.33 -6.76 3.82
C LEU A 15 21.01 -5.95 4.93
N ALA A 16 21.09 -6.54 6.10
CA ALA A 16 22.05 -6.11 7.12
C ALA A 16 23.06 -7.25 7.31
N LEU A 17 24.34 -6.97 7.06
CA LEU A 17 25.45 -7.89 7.28
C LEU A 17 25.67 -8.11 8.77
N LEU A 18 25.68 -9.37 9.19
CA LEU A 18 26.32 -9.81 10.42
C LEU A 18 27.22 -11.01 10.11
N SER A 19 28.50 -10.84 10.41
CA SER A 19 29.57 -11.84 10.31
C SER A 19 29.30 -13.05 11.20
N VAL A 20 29.33 -14.25 10.64
CA VAL A 20 29.19 -15.53 11.36
C VAL A 20 30.55 -16.18 11.50
N THR A 21 30.98 -16.40 12.74
CA THR A 21 32.11 -17.26 13.10
C THR A 21 31.66 -18.72 13.09
N THR A 22 32.43 -19.56 12.40
CA THR A 22 32.23 -21.02 12.30
C THR A 22 32.60 -21.71 13.61
N LEU A 23 31.73 -22.60 14.08
CA LEU A 23 32.05 -23.61 15.11
C LEU A 23 31.83 -25.01 14.48
N GLU A 24 32.89 -25.82 14.54
CA GLU A 24 32.90 -27.21 14.12
C GLU A 24 32.10 -28.10 15.09
N ALA A 25 31.33 -29.03 14.59
CA ALA A 25 30.62 -30.03 15.40
C ALA A 25 31.12 -31.44 15.10
N ASN A 26 31.53 -32.14 16.14
CA ASN A 26 31.93 -33.53 16.15
C ASN A 26 30.74 -34.49 15.95
N ALA A 27 30.99 -35.55 15.22
CA ALA A 27 30.03 -36.61 14.91
C ALA A 27 29.98 -37.67 16.03
N ALA A 28 28.79 -38.03 16.49
CA ALA A 28 28.49 -39.28 17.20
C ALA A 28 27.30 -39.97 16.55
N GLY A 29 27.42 -41.28 16.31
CA GLY A 29 26.49 -42.13 15.56
C GLY A 29 25.17 -42.41 16.31
N PRO A 30 24.17 -43.05 15.66
CA PRO A 30 22.77 -42.94 16.01
C PRO A 30 22.27 -44.01 17.00
N PRO A 31 21.32 -43.66 17.87
CA PRO A 31 20.38 -44.64 18.42
C PRO A 31 19.07 -44.57 17.62
N THR A 32 18.63 -45.74 17.19
CA THR A 32 17.30 -45.95 16.61
C THR A 32 16.24 -45.77 17.69
N THR A 33 15.57 -44.59 17.65
CA THR A 33 14.32 -44.37 18.33
C THR A 33 13.32 -43.83 17.32
N THR A 34 12.15 -44.45 17.22
CA THR A 34 10.98 -43.93 16.48
C THR A 34 10.76 -42.48 16.85
N ALA A 35 11.04 -41.59 15.93
CA ALA A 35 10.86 -40.14 16.15
C ALA A 35 9.40 -39.87 16.49
N PRO A 36 9.08 -39.11 17.55
CA PRO A 36 7.74 -38.67 17.80
C PRO A 36 7.28 -37.81 16.61
N LYS A 37 6.04 -38.08 16.15
CA LYS A 37 5.40 -37.30 15.08
C LYS A 37 5.58 -35.82 15.43
N ALA A 38 6.42 -35.13 14.68
CA ALA A 38 6.74 -33.70 14.97
C ALA A 38 5.46 -32.93 15.18
N ALA A 39 5.34 -32.22 16.30
CA ALA A 39 4.17 -31.43 16.62
C ALA A 39 3.89 -30.45 15.46
N ALA A 40 2.63 -30.31 15.07
CA ALA A 40 2.24 -29.44 13.97
C ALA A 40 2.62 -27.98 14.31
N ASN A 41 3.38 -27.34 13.45
CA ASN A 41 3.80 -25.93 13.65
C ASN A 41 2.56 -25.03 13.62
N PRO A 42 2.32 -24.17 14.63
CA PRO A 42 1.14 -23.31 14.71
C PRO A 42 1.02 -22.29 13.57
N LEU A 43 2.14 -21.93 12.93
CA LEU A 43 2.18 -21.01 11.77
C LEU A 43 2.02 -21.73 10.42
N MET A 44 2.05 -23.06 10.41
CA MET A 44 1.88 -23.91 9.21
C MET A 44 0.77 -24.94 9.47
N PRO A 45 -0.49 -24.49 9.55
CA PRO A 45 -1.62 -25.35 9.90
C PRO A 45 -1.89 -26.41 8.83
N ALA A 46 -2.69 -27.41 9.17
CA ALA A 46 -3.21 -28.36 8.20
C ALA A 46 -4.08 -27.65 7.15
N PHE A 47 -4.33 -28.32 6.02
CA PHE A 47 -5.06 -27.76 4.89
C PHE A 47 -6.38 -27.09 5.32
N ASN A 48 -6.54 -25.84 4.96
CA ASN A 48 -7.71 -24.99 5.28
C ASN A 48 -8.03 -24.81 6.77
N GLN A 49 -7.10 -25.15 7.69
CA GLN A 49 -7.24 -24.81 9.10
C GLN A 49 -6.75 -23.39 9.39
N PRO A 50 -7.31 -22.70 10.40
CA PRO A 50 -6.82 -21.38 10.78
C PRO A 50 -5.42 -21.43 11.41
N ILE A 51 -4.66 -20.34 11.24
CA ILE A 51 -3.34 -20.18 11.83
C ILE A 51 -3.48 -19.97 13.34
N ALA A 52 -2.66 -20.68 14.12
CA ALA A 52 -2.73 -20.65 15.58
C ALA A 52 -1.73 -19.62 16.17
N PHE A 53 -1.92 -18.32 15.85
CA PHE A 53 -1.01 -17.23 16.24
C PHE A 53 -0.70 -17.14 17.73
N SER A 54 -1.70 -17.34 18.61
CA SER A 54 -1.51 -17.26 20.07
C SER A 54 -0.61 -18.36 20.64
N LYS A 55 -0.37 -19.40 19.86
CA LYS A 55 0.50 -20.54 20.26
C LYS A 55 1.92 -20.41 19.67
N ALA A 56 2.17 -19.42 18.82
CA ALA A 56 3.43 -19.28 18.13
C ALA A 56 4.54 -18.79 19.08
N THR A 57 5.59 -19.57 19.20
CA THR A 57 6.80 -19.25 19.96
C THR A 57 7.93 -18.82 19.02
N LYS A 58 9.01 -18.29 19.59
CA LYS A 58 10.27 -18.02 18.86
C LYS A 58 10.74 -19.26 18.08
N ALA A 59 10.65 -20.45 18.69
CA ALA A 59 11.07 -21.71 18.05
C ALA A 59 10.18 -22.07 16.86
N ASP A 60 8.86 -21.84 16.96
CA ASP A 60 7.93 -22.11 15.87
C ASP A 60 8.17 -21.20 14.67
N VAL A 61 8.49 -19.91 14.90
CA VAL A 61 8.87 -18.97 13.85
C VAL A 61 10.13 -19.44 13.12
N GLN A 62 11.17 -19.85 13.85
CA GLN A 62 12.38 -20.41 13.26
C GLN A 62 12.08 -21.68 12.47
N GLN A 63 11.35 -22.63 13.06
CA GLN A 63 10.99 -23.89 12.41
C GLN A 63 10.17 -23.68 11.13
N ALA A 64 9.21 -22.74 11.13
CA ALA A 64 8.43 -22.41 9.93
C ALA A 64 9.34 -21.88 8.82
N THR A 65 10.31 -21.04 9.16
CA THR A 65 11.31 -20.50 8.24
C THR A 65 12.16 -21.60 7.62
N ASP A 66 12.74 -22.46 8.46
CA ASP A 66 13.62 -23.56 8.02
C ASP A 66 12.87 -24.57 7.14
N ARG A 67 11.63 -24.87 7.53
CA ARG A 67 10.75 -25.77 6.78
C ARG A 67 10.34 -25.20 5.43
N ALA A 68 10.04 -23.91 5.34
CA ALA A 68 9.74 -23.24 4.08
C ALA A 68 10.93 -23.34 3.11
N ILE A 69 12.15 -23.06 3.59
CA ILE A 69 13.37 -23.15 2.80
C ILE A 69 13.64 -24.61 2.36
N ALA A 70 13.50 -25.58 3.27
CA ALA A 70 13.72 -27.00 2.96
C ALA A 70 12.71 -27.53 1.93
N ASN A 71 11.41 -27.19 2.09
CA ASN A 71 10.36 -27.57 1.14
C ASN A 71 10.64 -26.96 -0.25
N THR A 72 11.08 -25.70 -0.29
CA THR A 72 11.43 -25.01 -1.53
C THR A 72 12.61 -25.71 -2.23
N LYS A 73 13.67 -26.08 -1.51
CA LYS A 73 14.81 -26.83 -2.09
C LYS A 73 14.38 -28.19 -2.67
N THR A 74 13.48 -28.87 -1.98
CA THR A 74 12.93 -30.14 -2.46
C THR A 74 12.13 -29.98 -3.76
N ALA A 75 11.25 -28.97 -3.81
CA ALA A 75 10.46 -28.65 -5.00
C ALA A 75 11.34 -28.23 -6.19
N LEU A 76 12.37 -27.42 -5.94
CA LEU A 76 13.36 -27.03 -6.96
C LEU A 76 14.07 -28.25 -7.54
N THR A 77 14.52 -29.18 -6.69
CA THR A 77 15.18 -30.40 -7.12
C THR A 77 14.27 -31.23 -8.03
N ALA A 78 12.97 -31.31 -7.72
CA ALA A 78 12.00 -32.00 -8.57
C ALA A 78 11.87 -31.30 -9.95
N ILE A 79 11.81 -29.96 -10.00
CA ILE A 79 11.76 -29.23 -11.27
C ILE A 79 13.04 -29.43 -12.09
N TYR A 80 14.21 -29.35 -11.46
CA TYR A 80 15.50 -29.49 -12.17
C TYR A 80 15.69 -30.86 -12.78
N ASN A 81 15.21 -31.92 -12.13
CA ASN A 81 15.37 -33.32 -12.59
C ASN A 81 14.44 -33.67 -13.76
N VAL A 82 13.51 -32.80 -14.16
CA VAL A 82 12.68 -33.03 -15.35
C VAL A 82 13.53 -32.79 -16.61
N PRO A 83 13.74 -33.81 -17.47
CA PRO A 83 14.44 -33.60 -18.74
C PRO A 83 13.72 -32.60 -19.63
N ALA A 84 14.47 -31.75 -20.34
CA ALA A 84 13.91 -30.66 -21.17
C ALA A 84 12.79 -31.13 -22.13
N ALA A 85 12.99 -32.27 -22.81
CA ALA A 85 12.02 -32.86 -23.73
C ALA A 85 10.74 -33.42 -23.06
N LYS A 86 10.72 -33.56 -21.74
CA LYS A 86 9.57 -34.08 -20.97
C LYS A 86 8.87 -33.03 -20.12
N ARG A 87 9.25 -31.74 -20.29
CA ARG A 87 8.65 -30.63 -19.56
C ARG A 87 7.22 -30.39 -20.02
N THR A 88 6.34 -30.22 -19.03
CA THR A 88 4.92 -29.89 -19.21
C THR A 88 4.54 -28.77 -18.25
N PHE A 89 3.37 -28.16 -18.42
CA PHE A 89 2.81 -27.20 -17.46
C PHE A 89 2.71 -27.85 -16.07
N ALA A 90 2.21 -29.08 -16.02
CA ALA A 90 1.98 -29.82 -14.78
C ALA A 90 3.26 -30.15 -13.99
N ASN A 91 4.40 -30.42 -14.66
CA ASN A 91 5.65 -30.78 -13.97
C ASN A 91 6.68 -29.64 -13.87
N THR A 92 6.40 -28.47 -14.45
CA THR A 92 7.33 -27.31 -14.44
C THR A 92 6.66 -26.05 -13.86
N MET A 93 5.51 -25.63 -14.42
CA MET A 93 4.86 -24.37 -14.02
C MET A 93 4.00 -24.51 -12.76
N LEU A 94 3.20 -25.57 -12.63
CA LEU A 94 2.42 -25.81 -11.39
C LEU A 94 3.31 -26.01 -10.16
N PRO A 95 4.42 -26.78 -10.20
CA PRO A 95 5.36 -26.85 -9.08
C PRO A 95 6.02 -25.49 -8.77
N LEU A 96 6.29 -24.65 -9.76
CA LEU A 96 6.81 -23.29 -9.55
C LEU A 96 5.79 -22.40 -8.81
N ASP A 97 4.52 -22.42 -9.22
CA ASP A 97 3.47 -21.69 -8.51
C ASP A 97 3.29 -22.21 -7.07
N ALA A 98 3.32 -23.54 -6.88
CA ALA A 98 3.25 -24.15 -5.55
C ALA A 98 4.44 -23.80 -4.66
N LEU A 99 5.63 -23.64 -5.22
CA LEU A 99 6.83 -23.19 -4.51
C LEU A 99 6.64 -21.76 -3.99
N ASN A 100 6.16 -20.87 -4.84
CA ASN A 100 5.87 -19.48 -4.46
C ASN A 100 4.81 -19.40 -3.35
N ASP A 101 3.78 -20.25 -3.40
CA ASP A 101 2.75 -20.33 -2.36
C ASP A 101 3.29 -20.89 -1.04
N ASN A 102 4.07 -21.98 -1.07
CA ASN A 102 4.69 -22.54 0.14
C ASN A 102 5.55 -21.51 0.86
N PHE A 103 6.31 -20.75 0.10
CA PHE A 103 7.11 -19.65 0.63
C PHE A 103 6.24 -18.53 1.22
N GLY A 104 5.24 -18.08 0.49
CA GLY A 104 4.29 -17.04 0.92
C GLY A 104 3.47 -17.47 2.13
N SER A 105 3.10 -18.74 2.26
CA SER A 105 2.35 -19.29 3.38
C SER A 105 3.14 -19.36 4.68
N ALA A 106 4.48 -19.36 4.63
CA ALA A 106 5.33 -19.19 5.81
C ALA A 106 5.60 -17.71 6.08
N TYR A 107 5.91 -16.94 5.04
CA TYR A 107 6.21 -15.50 5.13
C TYR A 107 5.03 -14.70 5.68
N GLY A 108 3.81 -14.97 5.22
CA GLY A 108 2.61 -14.23 5.62
C GLY A 108 2.39 -14.21 7.14
N PRO A 109 2.24 -15.36 7.81
CA PRO A 109 2.08 -15.40 9.27
C PRO A 109 3.25 -14.77 10.03
N ILE A 110 4.49 -15.01 9.59
CA ILE A 110 5.70 -14.44 10.20
C ILE A 110 5.68 -12.91 10.08
N SER A 111 5.24 -12.36 8.95
CA SER A 111 5.14 -10.91 8.75
C SER A 111 4.11 -10.25 9.69
N ILE A 112 3.01 -10.95 9.99
CA ILE A 112 2.04 -10.46 10.97
C ILE A 112 2.64 -10.42 12.38
N LEU A 113 3.37 -11.46 12.78
CA LEU A 113 4.05 -11.49 14.08
C LEU A 113 5.10 -10.39 14.19
N PHE A 114 5.84 -10.11 13.14
CA PHE A 114 6.78 -8.98 13.09
C PHE A 114 6.07 -7.63 13.27
N ASN A 115 4.96 -7.43 12.55
CA ASN A 115 4.26 -6.14 12.51
C ASN A 115 3.31 -5.89 13.68
N ALA A 116 2.92 -6.93 14.45
CA ALA A 116 1.83 -6.79 15.39
C ALA A 116 1.94 -7.61 16.69
N SER A 117 2.92 -8.51 16.85
CA SER A 117 3.05 -9.28 18.10
C SER A 117 3.52 -8.39 19.25
N PRO A 118 2.90 -8.47 20.44
CA PRO A 118 3.40 -7.80 21.64
C PRO A 118 4.66 -8.45 22.23
N ASP A 119 4.88 -9.75 21.96
CA ASP A 119 6.05 -10.49 22.44
C ASP A 119 7.32 -10.10 21.66
N SER A 120 8.26 -9.47 22.33
CA SER A 120 9.51 -9.03 21.71
C SER A 120 10.40 -10.18 21.24
N THR A 121 10.33 -11.35 21.88
CA THR A 121 11.15 -12.52 21.49
C THR A 121 10.64 -13.10 20.18
N VAL A 122 9.32 -13.15 20.01
CA VAL A 122 8.65 -13.58 18.78
C VAL A 122 8.88 -12.55 17.67
N ARG A 123 8.72 -11.25 17.95
CA ARG A 123 8.95 -10.17 16.96
C ARG A 123 10.37 -10.18 16.43
N ASN A 124 11.37 -10.24 17.31
CA ASN A 124 12.80 -10.23 16.94
C ASN A 124 13.16 -11.49 16.11
N GLN A 125 12.54 -12.64 16.40
CA GLN A 125 12.73 -13.83 15.57
C GLN A 125 12.05 -13.68 14.22
N ALA A 126 10.82 -13.12 14.18
CA ALA A 126 10.09 -12.85 12.95
C ALA A 126 10.88 -11.90 12.03
N GLU A 127 11.49 -10.85 12.57
CA GLU A 127 12.38 -9.94 11.83
C GLU A 127 13.54 -10.69 11.16
N ARG A 128 14.27 -11.52 11.92
CA ARG A 128 15.37 -12.35 11.38
C ARG A 128 14.88 -13.31 10.30
N SER A 129 13.73 -13.93 10.52
CA SER A 129 13.11 -14.86 9.59
C SER A 129 12.68 -14.18 8.29
N ILE A 130 12.10 -12.97 8.36
CA ILE A 130 11.77 -12.15 7.19
C ILE A 130 13.04 -11.83 6.39
N ALA A 131 14.11 -11.40 7.05
CA ALA A 131 15.38 -11.11 6.39
C ALA A 131 15.95 -12.36 5.67
N LEU A 132 15.93 -13.52 6.33
CA LEU A 132 16.40 -14.80 5.75
C LEU A 132 15.53 -15.25 4.57
N LEU A 133 14.20 -15.21 4.71
CA LEU A 133 13.27 -15.56 3.65
C LEU A 133 13.40 -14.61 2.47
N SER A 134 13.54 -13.30 2.70
CA SER A 134 13.75 -12.32 1.62
C SER A 134 15.04 -12.57 0.87
N LYS A 135 16.15 -12.87 1.60
CA LYS A 135 17.41 -13.23 0.98
C LYS A 135 17.27 -14.46 0.09
N TYR A 136 16.64 -15.52 0.61
CA TYR A 136 16.44 -16.76 -0.13
C TYR A 136 15.54 -16.56 -1.36
N SER A 137 14.53 -15.72 -1.27
CA SER A 137 13.70 -15.37 -2.42
C SER A 137 14.49 -14.64 -3.52
N ASN A 138 15.38 -13.71 -3.14
CA ASN A 138 16.27 -13.04 -4.09
C ASN A 138 17.20 -14.06 -4.79
N GLU A 139 17.69 -15.07 -4.06
CA GLU A 139 18.47 -16.16 -4.65
C GLU A 139 17.65 -16.95 -5.69
N LEU A 140 16.36 -17.21 -5.43
CA LEU A 140 15.46 -17.87 -6.38
C LEU A 140 15.19 -17.06 -7.64
N GLU A 141 15.02 -15.74 -7.50
CA GLU A 141 14.86 -14.83 -8.64
C GLU A 141 16.08 -14.81 -9.56
N LEU A 142 17.25 -15.23 -9.06
CA LEU A 142 18.51 -15.30 -9.78
C LEU A 142 18.95 -16.74 -10.09
N ASP A 143 18.06 -17.73 -9.92
CA ASP A 143 18.37 -19.13 -10.17
C ASP A 143 18.36 -19.48 -11.66
N GLU A 144 19.55 -19.69 -12.22
CA GLU A 144 19.73 -19.97 -13.65
C GLU A 144 19.12 -21.34 -14.06
N LYS A 145 19.13 -22.33 -13.16
CA LYS A 145 18.54 -23.65 -13.46
C LYS A 145 17.03 -23.55 -13.57
N LEU A 146 16.42 -22.76 -12.70
CA LEU A 146 14.99 -22.51 -12.72
C LEU A 146 14.59 -21.72 -13.98
N TYR A 147 15.32 -20.64 -14.30
CA TYR A 147 15.12 -19.91 -15.56
C TYR A 147 15.19 -20.83 -16.76
N ARG A 148 16.26 -21.65 -16.88
CA ARG A 148 16.41 -22.61 -17.98
C ARG A 148 15.24 -23.58 -18.05
N ALA A 149 14.79 -24.09 -16.91
CA ALA A 149 13.63 -24.99 -16.85
C ALA A 149 12.38 -24.38 -17.44
N VAL A 150 12.07 -23.13 -17.05
CA VAL A 150 10.92 -22.35 -17.57
C VAL A 150 11.10 -22.02 -19.05
N LYS A 151 12.31 -21.58 -19.44
CA LYS A 151 12.62 -21.19 -20.83
C LYS A 151 12.58 -22.38 -21.79
N ASP A 152 13.04 -23.57 -21.36
CA ASP A 152 12.95 -24.80 -22.16
C ASP A 152 11.47 -25.22 -22.31
N TYR A 153 10.70 -25.15 -21.23
CA TYR A 153 9.27 -25.42 -21.33
C TYR A 153 8.55 -24.46 -22.28
N SER A 154 8.87 -23.17 -22.22
CA SER A 154 8.22 -22.13 -23.07
C SER A 154 8.31 -22.38 -24.59
N LYS A 155 9.27 -23.22 -25.02
CA LYS A 155 9.50 -23.60 -26.43
C LYS A 155 8.75 -24.88 -26.84
N THR A 156 8.12 -25.59 -25.92
CA THR A 156 7.41 -26.84 -26.23
C THR A 156 6.10 -26.60 -26.99
N LYS A 157 5.63 -27.61 -27.72
CA LYS A 157 4.32 -27.53 -28.45
C LYS A 157 3.17 -27.24 -27.49
N GLU A 158 3.18 -27.85 -26.29
CA GLU A 158 2.18 -27.59 -25.24
C GLU A 158 2.18 -26.12 -24.83
N ALA A 159 3.35 -25.55 -24.51
CA ALA A 159 3.48 -24.15 -24.08
C ALA A 159 3.04 -23.15 -25.15
N LEU A 160 3.32 -23.44 -26.43
CA LEU A 160 2.89 -22.61 -27.56
C LEU A 160 1.37 -22.64 -27.76
N ALA A 161 0.71 -23.73 -27.38
CA ALA A 161 -0.74 -23.91 -27.47
C ALA A 161 -1.51 -23.38 -26.24
N LEU A 162 -0.81 -22.93 -25.17
CA LEU A 162 -1.46 -22.37 -23.98
C LEU A 162 -2.25 -21.10 -24.32
N THR A 163 -3.37 -20.94 -23.63
CA THR A 163 -4.25 -19.75 -23.71
C THR A 163 -4.63 -19.29 -22.29
N GLY A 164 -5.22 -18.09 -22.17
CA GLY A 164 -5.78 -17.59 -20.92
C GLY A 164 -4.76 -17.48 -19.77
N PRO A 165 -5.18 -17.78 -18.52
CA PRO A 165 -4.35 -17.62 -17.32
C PRO A 165 -3.02 -18.37 -17.38
N HIS A 166 -3.00 -19.58 -17.90
CA HIS A 166 -1.77 -20.38 -18.01
C HIS A 166 -0.75 -19.76 -18.98
N LYS A 167 -1.22 -19.23 -20.13
CA LYS A 167 -0.34 -18.52 -21.07
C LYS A 167 0.22 -17.26 -20.43
N LYS A 168 -0.64 -16.48 -19.77
CA LYS A 168 -0.24 -15.25 -19.07
C LYS A 168 0.82 -15.55 -17.99
N PHE A 169 0.60 -16.57 -17.16
CA PHE A 169 1.57 -16.99 -16.12
C PHE A 169 2.93 -17.33 -16.71
N LEU A 170 2.95 -18.16 -17.76
CA LEU A 170 4.21 -18.54 -18.42
C LEU A 170 4.92 -17.32 -19.01
N THR A 171 4.18 -16.47 -19.74
CA THR A 171 4.77 -15.28 -20.39
C THR A 171 5.34 -14.33 -19.35
N GLU A 172 4.56 -13.95 -18.32
CA GLU A 172 5.01 -13.06 -17.27
C GLU A 172 6.20 -13.64 -16.48
N THR A 173 6.24 -14.97 -16.26
CA THR A 173 7.37 -15.61 -15.58
C THR A 173 8.65 -15.53 -16.42
N VAL A 174 8.58 -15.79 -17.71
CA VAL A 174 9.74 -15.67 -18.61
C VAL A 174 10.21 -14.21 -18.66
N ASP A 175 9.29 -13.27 -18.86
CA ASP A 175 9.59 -11.84 -18.91
C ASP A 175 10.24 -11.35 -17.61
N GLU A 176 9.78 -11.85 -16.45
CA GLU A 176 10.35 -11.48 -15.15
C GLU A 176 11.80 -11.97 -15.01
N TYR A 177 12.10 -13.20 -15.40
CA TYR A 177 13.46 -13.71 -15.41
C TYR A 177 14.37 -12.90 -16.37
N GLU A 178 13.89 -12.62 -17.57
CA GLU A 178 14.67 -11.84 -18.56
C GLU A 178 14.91 -10.41 -18.07
N ARG A 179 13.93 -9.78 -17.44
CA ARG A 179 14.05 -8.47 -16.76
C ARG A 179 14.99 -8.50 -15.56
N ASN A 180 15.15 -9.67 -14.90
CA ASN A 180 16.15 -9.88 -13.84
C ASN A 180 17.55 -10.17 -14.40
N GLY A 181 17.73 -10.11 -15.72
CA GLY A 181 19.03 -10.15 -16.39
C GLY A 181 19.42 -11.49 -16.97
N PHE A 182 18.53 -12.49 -17.03
CA PHE A 182 18.88 -13.80 -17.60
C PHE A 182 19.10 -13.77 -19.11
N ALA A 183 18.69 -12.72 -19.81
CA ALA A 183 19.06 -12.49 -21.20
C ALA A 183 20.51 -11.98 -21.36
N LEU A 184 21.18 -11.60 -20.27
CA LEU A 184 22.55 -11.08 -20.24
C LEU A 184 23.60 -12.21 -20.16
N SER A 185 24.85 -11.89 -20.57
CA SER A 185 25.99 -12.78 -20.32
C SER A 185 26.27 -12.91 -18.81
N PRO A 186 26.98 -13.96 -18.37
CA PRO A 186 27.32 -14.15 -16.96
C PRO A 186 28.05 -12.96 -16.35
N GLU A 187 28.96 -12.31 -17.09
CA GLU A 187 29.74 -11.16 -16.64
C GLU A 187 28.80 -9.95 -16.39
N LYS A 188 27.89 -9.69 -17.33
CA LYS A 188 26.89 -8.62 -17.19
C LYS A 188 25.89 -8.90 -16.07
N ARG A 189 25.57 -10.16 -15.78
CA ARG A 189 24.74 -10.52 -14.63
C ARG A 189 25.44 -10.22 -13.31
N GLN A 190 26.76 -10.44 -13.22
CA GLN A 190 27.53 -10.06 -12.03
C GLN A 190 27.56 -8.54 -11.84
N GLU A 191 27.66 -7.77 -12.93
CA GLU A 191 27.53 -6.31 -12.87
C GLU A 191 26.13 -5.89 -12.39
N LEU A 192 25.09 -6.50 -12.93
CA LEU A 192 23.70 -6.26 -12.51
C LEU A 192 23.50 -6.55 -11.02
N GLN A 193 24.08 -7.65 -10.51
CA GLN A 193 24.04 -7.97 -9.08
C GLN A 193 24.65 -6.86 -8.23
N LYS A 194 25.84 -6.36 -8.59
CA LYS A 194 26.50 -5.26 -7.87
C LYS A 194 25.64 -3.97 -7.88
N LEU A 195 24.99 -3.69 -9.03
CA LEU A 195 24.06 -2.56 -9.12
C LEU A 195 22.83 -2.74 -8.24
N ASN A 196 22.25 -3.94 -8.21
CA ASN A 196 21.10 -4.25 -7.35
C ASN A 196 21.45 -4.11 -5.86
N ASP A 197 22.59 -4.65 -5.43
CA ASP A 197 23.06 -4.56 -4.05
C ASP A 197 23.25 -3.08 -3.66
N LYS A 198 23.89 -2.29 -4.50
CA LYS A 198 24.10 -0.87 -4.24
C LYS A 198 22.79 -0.05 -4.21
N ILE A 199 21.83 -0.35 -5.10
CA ILE A 199 20.50 0.26 -5.09
C ILE A 199 19.75 -0.08 -3.80
N ALA A 200 19.87 -1.32 -3.33
CA ALA A 200 19.27 -1.76 -2.08
C ALA A 200 19.87 -1.01 -0.88
N ASP A 201 21.20 -0.94 -0.79
CA ASP A 201 21.91 -0.24 0.30
C ASP A 201 21.54 1.25 0.33
N LEU A 202 21.51 1.92 -0.82
CA LEU A 202 21.13 3.34 -0.93
C LEU A 202 19.66 3.56 -0.53
N SER A 203 18.78 2.64 -0.92
CA SER A 203 17.35 2.71 -0.55
C SER A 203 17.14 2.53 0.95
N LEU A 204 17.88 1.61 1.58
CA LEU A 204 17.86 1.41 3.02
C LEU A 204 18.41 2.64 3.76
N ALA A 205 19.55 3.18 3.29
CA ALA A 205 20.16 4.38 3.89
C ALA A 205 19.20 5.58 3.82
N PHE A 206 18.53 5.78 2.68
CA PHE A 206 17.55 6.84 2.48
C PHE A 206 16.39 6.75 3.49
N GLY A 207 15.79 5.57 3.63
CA GLY A 207 14.71 5.33 4.60
C GLY A 207 15.18 5.49 6.05
N ALA A 208 16.36 4.96 6.39
CA ALA A 208 16.94 5.07 7.72
C ALA A 208 17.23 6.53 8.11
N ASN A 209 17.71 7.35 7.17
CA ASN A 209 17.96 8.77 7.43
C ASN A 209 16.66 9.53 7.74
N ILE A 210 15.55 9.23 7.03
CA ILE A 210 14.23 9.80 7.35
C ILE A 210 13.77 9.37 8.76
N ALA A 211 13.92 8.10 9.11
CA ALA A 211 13.49 7.58 10.41
C ALA A 211 14.34 8.14 11.57
N LYS A 212 15.61 8.45 11.32
CA LYS A 212 16.53 9.05 12.30
C LYS A 212 16.32 10.55 12.48
N ASP A 213 15.65 11.22 11.55
CA ASP A 213 15.39 12.66 11.67
C ASP A 213 14.48 12.93 12.87
N LYS A 214 14.97 13.71 13.81
CA LYS A 214 14.28 14.11 15.04
C LYS A 214 14.05 15.62 15.10
N SER A 215 13.95 16.25 13.94
CA SER A 215 13.69 17.68 13.82
C SER A 215 12.43 18.09 14.56
N PHE A 216 12.48 19.22 15.22
CA PHE A 216 11.37 19.78 15.99
C PHE A 216 11.52 21.31 16.08
N MET A 217 10.47 21.98 16.50
CA MET A 217 10.56 23.36 16.94
C MET A 217 10.06 23.52 18.38
N LEU A 218 10.62 24.45 19.10
CA LEU A 218 10.12 24.89 20.41
C LEU A 218 9.20 26.07 20.20
N VAL A 219 8.07 26.07 20.93
CA VAL A 219 7.08 27.15 20.96
C VAL A 219 6.70 27.46 22.41
N ASN A 220 6.39 28.73 22.67
CA ASN A 220 5.93 29.16 23.98
C ASN A 220 4.43 28.97 24.15
N GLU A 221 3.92 29.08 25.36
CA GLU A 221 2.49 28.93 25.65
C GLU A 221 1.62 29.93 24.86
N ALA A 222 2.07 31.18 24.69
CA ALA A 222 1.39 32.18 23.89
C ALA A 222 1.23 31.83 22.41
N ASP A 223 2.15 30.97 21.90
CA ASP A 223 2.17 30.54 20.49
C ASP A 223 1.22 29.35 20.22
N LEU A 224 0.60 28.78 21.25
CA LEU A 224 -0.30 27.63 21.16
C LEU A 224 -1.75 28.03 20.81
N LYS A 225 -2.01 29.31 20.61
CA LYS A 225 -3.33 29.83 20.31
C LYS A 225 -3.95 29.12 19.09
N GLY A 226 -5.21 28.71 19.23
CA GLY A 226 -5.97 27.98 18.22
C GLY A 226 -5.80 26.46 18.24
N LEU A 227 -4.77 25.93 18.90
CA LEU A 227 -4.53 24.48 18.97
C LEU A 227 -5.49 23.79 19.95
N PRO A 228 -5.95 22.56 19.66
CA PRO A 228 -6.81 21.79 20.56
C PRO A 228 -6.09 21.46 21.88
N ASP A 229 -6.84 21.48 23.01
CA ASP A 229 -6.30 21.19 24.35
C ASP A 229 -5.61 19.81 24.43
N ASP A 230 -6.23 18.77 23.86
CA ASP A 230 -5.66 17.41 23.88
C ASP A 230 -4.35 17.33 23.09
N TYR A 231 -4.24 18.09 22.00
CA TYR A 231 -2.98 18.20 21.27
C TYR A 231 -1.90 18.86 22.13
N ILE A 232 -2.22 19.97 22.79
CA ILE A 232 -1.29 20.70 23.68
C ILE A 232 -0.83 19.79 24.82
N LYS A 233 -1.76 19.14 25.52
CA LYS A 233 -1.46 18.22 26.64
C LYS A 233 -0.57 17.05 26.24
N SER A 234 -0.64 16.62 24.99
CA SER A 234 0.17 15.50 24.46
C SER A 234 1.59 15.91 24.04
N ARG A 235 1.94 17.21 24.05
CA ARG A 235 3.28 17.65 23.62
C ARG A 235 4.31 17.59 24.76
N PRO A 236 5.51 17.02 24.48
CA PRO A 236 6.61 17.08 25.44
C PRO A 236 7.00 18.52 25.76
N ARG A 237 7.44 18.77 26.98
CA ARG A 237 7.96 20.06 27.42
C ARG A 237 9.49 20.05 27.53
N GLU A 238 10.10 21.15 27.13
CA GLU A 238 11.50 21.47 27.38
C GLU A 238 11.56 22.80 28.15
N GLY A 239 11.63 22.71 29.49
CA GLY A 239 11.44 23.88 30.37
C GLY A 239 10.04 24.46 30.27
N ALA A 240 9.94 25.75 29.96
CA ALA A 240 8.66 26.42 29.74
C ALA A 240 8.09 26.26 28.32
N ALA A 241 8.88 25.72 27.37
CA ALA A 241 8.48 25.57 25.98
C ALA A 241 7.87 24.20 25.68
N TYR A 242 7.04 24.13 24.64
CA TYR A 242 6.45 22.92 24.10
C TYR A 242 7.22 22.49 22.85
N ARG A 243 7.49 21.19 22.75
CA ARG A 243 8.17 20.60 21.61
C ARG A 243 7.14 20.15 20.56
N ILE A 244 7.23 20.73 19.37
CA ILE A 244 6.44 20.33 18.19
C ILE A 244 7.32 19.56 17.24
N ASN A 245 7.09 18.26 17.14
CA ASN A 245 7.82 17.36 16.25
C ASN A 245 7.34 17.51 14.80
N VAL A 246 8.18 17.08 13.85
CA VAL A 246 7.85 17.05 12.41
C VAL A 246 7.26 15.70 11.95
N ASP A 247 6.71 14.90 12.88
CA ASP A 247 5.92 13.71 12.52
C ASP A 247 4.57 14.09 11.93
N GLY A 248 3.97 13.18 11.16
CA GLY A 248 2.74 13.46 10.42
C GLY A 248 1.58 14.01 11.25
N PRO A 249 1.17 13.35 12.36
CA PRO A 249 0.07 13.82 13.20
C PRO A 249 0.34 15.17 13.87
N ALA A 250 1.56 15.38 14.39
CA ALA A 250 1.91 16.64 15.05
C ALA A 250 1.93 17.79 14.04
N TYR A 251 2.55 17.58 12.87
CA TYR A 251 2.60 18.54 11.79
C TYR A 251 1.20 18.92 11.29
N THR A 252 0.38 17.93 10.94
CA THR A 252 -0.95 18.19 10.34
C THR A 252 -1.85 18.96 11.27
N THR A 253 -1.88 18.63 12.56
CA THR A 253 -2.71 19.31 13.55
C THR A 253 -2.23 20.75 13.75
N PHE A 254 -0.92 20.96 13.86
CA PHE A 254 -0.36 22.31 13.99
C PHE A 254 -0.69 23.19 12.79
N MET A 255 -0.48 22.69 11.57
CA MET A 255 -0.77 23.41 10.32
C MET A 255 -2.25 23.75 10.16
N LYS A 256 -3.14 22.94 10.72
CA LYS A 256 -4.59 23.15 10.67
C LYS A 256 -5.11 24.19 11.65
N TYR A 257 -4.54 24.24 12.86
CA TYR A 257 -5.15 24.98 13.96
C TYR A 257 -4.30 26.14 14.51
N ALA A 258 -2.97 26.10 14.40
CA ALA A 258 -2.14 27.17 14.95
C ALA A 258 -2.40 28.52 14.27
N GLU A 259 -2.70 29.59 15.02
CA GLU A 259 -2.98 30.90 14.47
C GLU A 259 -1.72 31.61 13.93
N SER A 260 -0.55 31.31 14.50
CA SER A 260 0.72 31.96 14.11
C SER A 260 1.21 31.51 12.72
N GLU A 261 1.07 32.34 11.71
CA GLU A 261 1.59 32.10 10.36
C GLU A 261 3.11 31.91 10.32
N PRO A 262 3.93 32.74 11.02
CA PRO A 262 5.39 32.53 11.02
C PRO A 262 5.79 31.15 11.57
N LEU A 263 5.08 30.62 12.56
CA LEU A 263 5.36 29.31 13.11
C LEU A 263 4.89 28.19 12.18
N ARG A 264 3.76 28.35 11.49
CA ARG A 264 3.38 27.41 10.42
C ARG A 264 4.43 27.37 9.32
N LYS A 265 4.94 28.52 8.85
CA LYS A 265 6.03 28.60 7.88
C LYS A 265 7.30 27.90 8.37
N LYS A 266 7.69 28.16 9.62
CA LYS A 266 8.86 27.50 10.23
C LYS A 266 8.70 25.98 10.28
N LEU A 267 7.54 25.49 10.72
CA LEU A 267 7.26 24.04 10.78
C LEU A 267 7.20 23.43 9.37
N TYR A 268 6.62 24.11 8.39
CA TYR A 268 6.61 23.71 6.99
C TYR A 268 8.03 23.54 6.44
N THR A 269 8.90 24.51 6.73
CA THR A 269 10.31 24.46 6.28
C THR A 269 11.04 23.28 6.91
N LEU A 270 10.89 23.06 8.22
CA LEU A 270 11.48 21.92 8.91
C LEU A 270 10.96 20.59 8.35
N TYR A 271 9.65 20.49 8.12
CA TYR A 271 9.02 19.27 7.59
C TYR A 271 9.54 18.92 6.20
N ASN A 272 9.69 19.91 5.31
CA ASN A 272 10.17 19.72 3.94
C ASN A 272 11.69 19.61 3.82
N ASN A 273 12.43 19.73 4.93
CA ASN A 273 13.89 19.54 4.97
C ASN A 273 14.30 18.32 5.80
N ARG A 274 13.35 17.45 6.17
CA ARG A 274 13.70 16.22 6.90
C ARG A 274 14.72 15.43 6.10
N ALA A 275 15.79 15.03 6.77
CA ALA A 275 16.91 14.28 6.22
C ALA A 275 17.59 14.90 4.98
N ALA A 276 17.38 16.17 4.65
CA ALA A 276 17.82 16.75 3.37
C ALA A 276 19.34 16.67 3.18
N GLU A 277 20.12 17.04 4.18
CA GLU A 277 21.59 17.00 4.14
C GLU A 277 22.12 15.59 3.84
N ALA A 278 21.55 14.58 4.51
CA ALA A 278 21.97 13.19 4.33
C ALA A 278 21.43 12.58 3.02
N ASN A 279 20.21 12.91 2.62
CA ASN A 279 19.48 12.18 1.57
C ASN A 279 19.63 12.77 0.16
N LEU A 280 19.95 14.04 -0.02
CA LEU A 280 20.17 14.59 -1.38
C LEU A 280 21.32 13.89 -2.11
N PRO A 281 22.49 13.65 -1.48
CA PRO A 281 23.56 12.86 -2.09
C PRO A 281 23.16 11.38 -2.34
N VAL A 282 22.45 10.77 -1.39
CA VAL A 282 21.96 9.39 -1.51
C VAL A 282 20.98 9.27 -2.69
N LEU A 283 20.04 10.20 -2.83
CA LEU A 283 19.08 10.23 -3.93
C LEU A 283 19.79 10.35 -5.28
N LYS A 284 20.75 11.29 -5.40
CA LYS A 284 21.54 11.44 -6.64
C LYS A 284 22.22 10.12 -7.01
N GLN A 285 22.89 9.48 -6.06
CA GLN A 285 23.58 8.22 -6.32
C GLN A 285 22.60 7.09 -6.67
N LEU A 286 21.44 7.03 -6.02
CA LEU A 286 20.38 6.06 -6.32
C LEU A 286 19.88 6.19 -7.77
N LEU A 287 19.67 7.42 -8.23
CA LEU A 287 19.26 7.70 -9.62
C LEU A 287 20.31 7.28 -10.63
N ILE A 288 21.61 7.54 -10.34
CA ILE A 288 22.75 7.09 -11.17
C ILE A 288 22.74 5.55 -11.31
N GLU A 289 22.65 4.83 -10.19
CA GLU A 289 22.72 3.36 -10.24
C GLU A 289 21.47 2.75 -10.90
N ARG A 290 20.30 3.35 -10.74
CA ARG A 290 19.08 2.95 -11.45
C ARG A 290 19.18 3.15 -12.95
N GLN A 291 19.75 4.27 -13.38
CA GLN A 291 19.98 4.53 -14.81
C GLN A 291 20.94 3.51 -15.42
N LYS A 292 22.07 3.22 -14.75
CA LYS A 292 23.01 2.18 -15.17
C LYS A 292 22.34 0.81 -15.27
N LYS A 293 21.53 0.45 -14.27
CA LYS A 293 20.77 -0.81 -14.27
C LYS A 293 19.85 -0.90 -15.48
N ALA A 294 19.09 0.14 -15.77
CA ALA A 294 18.18 0.17 -16.91
C ALA A 294 18.94 0.01 -18.24
N GLN A 295 20.03 0.74 -18.42
CA GLN A 295 20.87 0.66 -19.60
C GLN A 295 21.52 -0.73 -19.78
N LEU A 296 22.02 -1.32 -18.71
CA LEU A 296 22.57 -2.69 -18.73
C LEU A 296 21.52 -3.72 -19.18
N LEU A 297 20.25 -3.53 -18.81
CA LEU A 297 19.11 -4.34 -19.20
C LEU A 297 18.53 -4.00 -20.59
N GLY A 298 19.12 -3.02 -21.30
CA GLY A 298 18.70 -2.63 -22.65
C GLY A 298 17.55 -1.59 -22.70
N TYR A 299 17.19 -1.00 -21.58
CA TYR A 299 16.19 0.06 -21.52
C TYR A 299 16.83 1.44 -21.57
N LYS A 300 16.17 2.38 -22.25
CA LYS A 300 16.64 3.77 -22.37
C LYS A 300 16.70 4.48 -21.02
N THR A 301 15.69 4.27 -20.17
CA THR A 301 15.56 4.93 -18.87
C THR A 301 15.07 3.95 -17.81
N TYR A 302 15.22 4.30 -16.54
CA TYR A 302 14.66 3.48 -15.45
C TYR A 302 13.14 3.46 -15.48
N ALA A 303 12.49 4.55 -15.90
CA ALA A 303 11.04 4.59 -16.09
C ALA A 303 10.61 3.60 -17.20
N ALA A 304 11.32 3.52 -18.32
CA ALA A 304 11.04 2.55 -19.38
C ALA A 304 11.15 1.10 -18.86
N TYR A 305 12.17 0.81 -18.04
CA TYR A 305 12.31 -0.48 -17.37
C TYR A 305 11.15 -0.77 -16.44
N GLN A 306 10.75 0.18 -15.60
CA GLN A 306 9.68 -0.05 -14.60
C GLN A 306 8.30 -0.17 -15.26
N THR A 307 7.96 0.69 -16.20
CA THR A 307 6.63 0.74 -16.81
C THR A 307 6.36 -0.43 -17.76
N SER A 308 7.40 -1.05 -18.34
CA SER A 308 7.22 -2.17 -19.29
C SER A 308 6.43 -3.36 -18.74
N SER A 309 6.41 -3.57 -17.41
CA SER A 309 5.63 -4.64 -16.75
C SER A 309 4.33 -4.16 -16.11
N ARG A 310 3.89 -2.93 -16.37
CA ARG A 310 2.69 -2.32 -15.79
C ARG A 310 1.57 -2.17 -16.83
N MET A 311 0.38 -1.75 -16.40
CA MET A 311 -0.75 -1.48 -17.33
C MET A 311 -0.38 -0.45 -18.39
N VAL A 312 0.35 0.59 -18.00
CA VAL A 312 0.77 1.69 -18.90
C VAL A 312 1.76 1.27 -19.98
N LYS A 313 2.50 0.16 -19.80
CA LYS A 313 3.47 -0.42 -20.76
C LYS A 313 4.71 0.43 -21.05
N ASN A 314 4.64 1.75 -21.05
CA ASN A 314 5.73 2.66 -21.41
C ASN A 314 5.61 4.02 -20.73
N PRO A 315 6.71 4.82 -20.65
CA PRO A 315 6.69 6.16 -20.06
C PRO A 315 5.80 7.14 -20.83
N GLU A 316 5.67 7.01 -22.14
CA GLU A 316 4.89 7.91 -22.99
C GLU A 316 3.41 7.92 -22.59
N THR A 317 2.86 6.74 -22.26
CA THR A 317 1.50 6.60 -21.75
C THR A 317 1.34 7.33 -20.42
N VAL A 318 2.34 7.24 -19.52
CA VAL A 318 2.31 7.96 -18.24
C VAL A 318 2.36 9.47 -18.47
N TRP A 319 3.24 9.94 -19.35
CA TRP A 319 3.36 11.37 -19.66
C TRP A 319 2.08 11.95 -20.27
N ALA A 320 1.44 11.23 -21.19
CA ALA A 320 0.16 11.65 -21.76
C ALA A 320 -0.93 11.75 -20.68
N PHE A 321 -0.95 10.80 -19.74
CA PHE A 321 -1.87 10.80 -18.62
C PHE A 321 -1.63 11.98 -17.67
N GLU A 322 -0.38 12.15 -17.17
CA GLU A 322 -0.01 13.22 -16.24
C GLU A 322 -0.25 14.61 -16.85
N THR A 323 0.09 14.81 -18.13
CA THR A 323 -0.16 16.08 -18.83
C THR A 323 -1.64 16.43 -18.86
N LYS A 324 -2.48 15.46 -19.21
CA LYS A 324 -3.94 15.66 -19.21
C LYS A 324 -4.50 15.97 -17.81
N LEU A 325 -3.94 15.33 -16.76
CA LEU A 325 -4.32 15.63 -15.38
C LEU A 325 -3.96 17.07 -14.99
N VAL A 326 -2.73 17.51 -15.30
CA VAL A 326 -2.27 18.90 -15.04
C VAL A 326 -3.25 19.92 -15.66
N ASP A 327 -3.56 19.75 -16.94
CA ASP A 327 -4.43 20.68 -17.68
C ASP A 327 -5.84 20.74 -17.08
N ARG A 328 -6.41 19.59 -16.75
CA ARG A 328 -7.79 19.53 -16.23
C ARG A 328 -7.89 20.01 -14.80
N VAL A 329 -6.94 19.67 -13.93
CA VAL A 329 -6.98 20.01 -12.51
C VAL A 329 -6.62 21.48 -12.25
N LYS A 330 -5.90 22.14 -13.16
CA LYS A 330 -5.46 23.54 -13.02
C LYS A 330 -6.60 24.50 -12.71
N VAL A 331 -7.73 24.37 -13.40
CA VAL A 331 -8.90 25.25 -13.20
C VAL A 331 -9.43 25.11 -11.78
N LYS A 332 -9.63 23.87 -11.32
CA LYS A 332 -10.15 23.60 -9.97
C LYS A 332 -9.17 24.06 -8.89
N SER A 333 -7.87 23.83 -9.07
CA SER A 333 -6.87 24.27 -8.10
C SER A 333 -6.79 25.79 -7.97
N GLN A 334 -7.00 26.54 -9.07
CA GLN A 334 -7.10 28.00 -9.04
C GLN A 334 -8.38 28.49 -8.35
N GLN A 335 -9.51 27.80 -8.56
CA GLN A 335 -10.76 28.10 -7.86
C GLN A 335 -10.61 27.88 -6.36
N ASP A 336 -10.04 26.73 -5.95
CA ASP A 336 -9.78 26.43 -4.54
C ASP A 336 -8.86 27.50 -3.91
N LEU A 337 -7.80 27.88 -4.61
CA LEU A 337 -6.88 28.92 -4.13
C LEU A 337 -7.59 30.28 -3.93
N ALA A 338 -8.44 30.67 -4.89
CA ALA A 338 -9.21 31.91 -4.81
C ALA A 338 -10.18 31.88 -3.63
N GLU A 339 -10.81 30.74 -3.35
CA GLU A 339 -11.69 30.55 -2.20
C GLU A 339 -10.94 30.69 -0.87
N LEU A 340 -9.76 30.08 -0.75
CA LEU A 340 -8.90 30.22 0.43
C LEU A 340 -8.41 31.67 0.61
N LEU A 341 -8.08 32.37 -0.49
CA LEU A 341 -7.66 33.76 -0.44
C LEU A 341 -8.79 34.66 0.05
N ALA A 342 -10.03 34.42 -0.35
CA ALA A 342 -11.18 35.15 0.17
C ALA A 342 -11.35 34.96 1.69
N VAL A 343 -11.17 33.73 2.18
CA VAL A 343 -11.18 33.44 3.63
C VAL A 343 -10.05 34.14 4.36
N LYS A 344 -8.84 34.16 3.80
CA LYS A 344 -7.68 34.88 4.38
C LYS A 344 -7.95 36.35 4.52
N ARG A 345 -8.47 37.00 3.46
CA ARG A 345 -8.83 38.44 3.47
C ARG A 345 -9.86 38.75 4.53
N ALA A 346 -10.88 37.92 4.66
CA ALA A 346 -11.91 38.11 5.69
C ALA A 346 -11.36 37.91 7.11
N TYR A 347 -10.52 36.91 7.32
CA TYR A 347 -9.90 36.64 8.62
C TYR A 347 -8.95 37.74 9.08
N LEU A 348 -8.09 38.21 8.18
CA LEU A 348 -7.12 39.28 8.47
C LEU A 348 -7.74 40.66 8.46
N LYS A 349 -8.97 40.82 7.95
CA LYS A 349 -9.59 42.10 7.62
C LYS A 349 -8.71 42.96 6.70
N ASP A 350 -7.99 42.27 5.80
CA ASP A 350 -7.04 42.88 4.87
C ASP A 350 -7.36 42.43 3.43
N VAL A 351 -7.96 43.35 2.66
CA VAL A 351 -8.31 43.11 1.25
C VAL A 351 -7.08 43.13 0.33
N SER A 352 -5.94 43.64 0.81
CA SER A 352 -4.70 43.71 0.02
C SER A 352 -3.92 42.42 -0.07
N ALA A 353 -4.26 41.39 0.74
CA ALA A 353 -3.65 40.09 0.65
C ALA A 353 -3.79 39.50 -0.76
N GLN A 354 -2.67 39.15 -1.41
CA GLN A 354 -2.62 38.76 -2.82
C GLN A 354 -2.49 37.25 -3.05
N SER A 355 -2.05 36.49 -2.03
CA SER A 355 -1.72 35.08 -2.21
C SER A 355 -1.97 34.25 -0.95
N ILE A 356 -2.04 32.95 -1.17
CA ILE A 356 -1.99 31.90 -0.15
C ILE A 356 -0.67 31.14 -0.33
N ALA A 357 0.06 30.95 0.76
CA ALA A 357 1.26 30.14 0.78
C ALA A 357 0.92 28.66 1.15
N PRO A 358 1.79 27.68 0.79
CA PRO A 358 1.55 26.26 1.11
C PRO A 358 1.31 26.01 2.60
N TRP A 359 2.01 26.72 3.49
CA TRP A 359 1.87 26.60 4.95
C TRP A 359 0.61 27.26 5.53
N GLU A 360 -0.19 27.91 4.70
CA GLU A 360 -1.43 28.55 5.11
C GLU A 360 -2.67 27.71 4.74
N THR A 361 -2.54 26.79 3.80
CA THR A 361 -3.67 26.05 3.23
C THR A 361 -4.46 25.28 4.27
N GLY A 362 -3.78 24.56 5.18
CA GLY A 362 -4.44 23.79 6.23
C GLY A 362 -5.30 24.66 7.14
N PHE A 363 -4.78 25.81 7.54
CA PHE A 363 -5.46 26.76 8.44
C PHE A 363 -6.68 27.40 7.77
N TYR A 364 -6.52 27.98 6.58
CA TYR A 364 -7.64 28.62 5.88
C TYR A 364 -8.66 27.62 5.36
N ASN A 365 -8.27 26.40 5.02
CA ASN A 365 -9.20 25.33 4.71
C ASN A 365 -10.07 24.98 5.92
N ASN A 366 -9.49 24.90 7.12
CA ASN A 366 -10.24 24.69 8.35
C ASN A 366 -11.26 25.81 8.62
N LEU A 367 -10.85 27.07 8.46
CA LEU A 367 -11.75 28.21 8.59
C LEU A 367 -12.85 28.21 7.53
N LEU A 368 -12.54 27.85 6.28
CA LEU A 368 -13.50 27.69 5.21
C LEU A 368 -14.58 26.67 5.56
N MET A 369 -14.15 25.50 6.07
CA MET A 369 -15.07 24.44 6.49
C MET A 369 -16.01 24.90 7.61
N GLN A 370 -15.48 25.62 8.60
CA GLN A 370 -16.27 26.14 9.72
C GLN A 370 -17.23 27.27 9.30
N ASN A 371 -16.72 28.25 8.54
CA ASN A 371 -17.47 29.48 8.27
C ASN A 371 -18.49 29.32 7.15
N LYS A 372 -18.10 28.72 6.02
CA LYS A 372 -18.96 28.57 4.84
C LYS A 372 -19.86 27.33 4.92
N TYR A 373 -19.29 26.20 5.32
CA TYR A 373 -20.01 24.94 5.35
C TYR A 373 -20.60 24.61 6.71
N GLN A 374 -20.26 25.40 7.76
CA GLN A 374 -20.71 25.16 9.14
C GLN A 374 -20.48 23.71 9.57
N LEU A 375 -19.36 23.14 9.14
CA LEU A 375 -18.98 21.75 9.38
C LEU A 375 -17.91 21.69 10.45
N ASP A 376 -18.28 21.10 11.59
CA ASP A 376 -17.37 20.78 12.69
C ASP A 376 -17.01 19.29 12.62
N GLY A 377 -15.76 19.00 12.32
CA GLY A 377 -15.27 17.61 12.21
C GLY A 377 -15.38 16.82 13.50
N GLU A 378 -15.31 17.48 14.68
CA GLU A 378 -15.46 16.79 15.98
C GLU A 378 -16.91 16.36 16.20
N LYS A 379 -17.91 17.16 15.78
CA LYS A 379 -19.31 16.74 15.81
C LYS A 379 -19.63 15.63 14.82
N VAL A 380 -19.04 15.68 13.63
CA VAL A 380 -19.19 14.60 12.62
C VAL A 380 -18.67 13.27 13.16
N LYS A 381 -17.53 13.29 13.85
CA LYS A 381 -16.89 12.13 14.46
C LYS A 381 -17.79 11.39 15.46
N GLU A 382 -18.73 12.08 16.12
CA GLU A 382 -19.66 11.49 17.09
C GLU A 382 -20.63 10.46 16.46
N TYR A 383 -20.78 10.45 15.13
CA TYR A 383 -21.60 9.50 14.39
C TYR A 383 -20.81 8.28 13.88
N PHE A 384 -19.50 8.22 14.08
CA PHE A 384 -18.65 7.17 13.58
C PHE A 384 -17.93 6.40 14.69
N GLU A 385 -18.72 5.73 15.54
CA GLU A 385 -18.18 4.77 16.50
C GLU A 385 -17.63 3.55 15.75
N VAL A 386 -16.44 3.07 16.14
CA VAL A 386 -15.66 2.07 15.39
C VAL A 386 -16.46 0.79 15.11
N ASN A 387 -17.20 0.25 16.11
CA ASN A 387 -17.96 -0.98 15.88
C ASN A 387 -19.15 -0.77 14.95
N HIS A 388 -19.83 0.39 15.03
CA HIS A 388 -20.88 0.71 14.07
C HIS A 388 -20.34 0.83 12.64
N VAL A 389 -19.14 1.38 12.49
CA VAL A 389 -18.48 1.48 11.17
C VAL A 389 -18.09 0.09 10.65
N VAL A 390 -17.56 -0.79 11.51
CA VAL A 390 -17.25 -2.20 11.16
C VAL A 390 -18.51 -2.92 10.69
N ASP A 391 -19.60 -2.82 11.45
CA ASP A 391 -20.87 -3.48 11.13
C ASP A 391 -21.44 -2.96 9.81
N GLY A 392 -21.38 -1.65 9.58
CA GLY A 392 -21.85 -1.02 8.35
C GLY A 392 -21.05 -1.42 7.11
N LEU A 393 -19.73 -1.46 7.22
CA LEU A 393 -18.84 -1.95 6.18
C LEU A 393 -19.15 -3.42 5.85
N PHE A 394 -19.33 -4.25 6.88
CA PHE A 394 -19.68 -5.66 6.69
C PHE A 394 -21.05 -5.81 6.06
N GLN A 395 -22.06 -5.09 6.51
CA GLN A 395 -23.38 -5.11 5.90
C GLN A 395 -23.34 -4.72 4.42
N THR A 396 -22.62 -3.65 4.09
CA THR A 396 -22.45 -3.17 2.72
C THR A 396 -21.82 -4.24 1.82
N THR A 397 -20.70 -4.79 2.24
CA THR A 397 -19.96 -5.78 1.43
C THR A 397 -20.65 -7.15 1.37
N GLN A 398 -21.31 -7.58 2.42
CA GLN A 398 -22.15 -8.79 2.42
C GLN A 398 -23.31 -8.67 1.45
N GLN A 399 -23.99 -7.53 1.41
CA GLN A 399 -25.10 -7.29 0.47
C GLN A 399 -24.62 -7.23 -0.98
N LEU A 400 -23.54 -6.48 -1.25
CA LEU A 400 -23.01 -6.30 -2.60
C LEU A 400 -22.47 -7.61 -3.20
N PHE A 401 -21.81 -8.41 -2.40
CA PHE A 401 -21.05 -9.57 -2.88
C PHE A 401 -21.70 -10.92 -2.53
N ALA A 402 -22.92 -10.91 -1.96
CA ALA A 402 -23.64 -12.10 -1.48
C ALA A 402 -22.77 -12.96 -0.55
N LEU A 403 -22.26 -12.35 0.51
CA LEU A 403 -21.39 -12.98 1.50
C LEU A 403 -22.04 -13.03 2.86
N LYS A 404 -21.49 -13.87 3.75
CA LYS A 404 -21.78 -13.88 5.17
C LYS A 404 -20.45 -13.89 5.94
N PHE A 405 -20.29 -12.96 6.88
CA PHE A 405 -19.15 -12.93 7.80
C PHE A 405 -19.59 -13.45 9.16
N ASN A 406 -18.88 -14.46 9.65
CA ASN A 406 -19.13 -15.03 10.96
C ASN A 406 -17.91 -14.78 11.84
N GLU A 407 -18.09 -14.04 12.94
CA GLU A 407 -17.02 -13.83 13.90
C GLU A 407 -16.71 -15.11 14.65
N VAL A 408 -15.44 -15.47 14.71
CA VAL A 408 -14.97 -16.65 15.42
C VAL A 408 -14.81 -16.32 16.89
N LYS A 409 -15.48 -17.10 17.77
CA LYS A 409 -15.34 -16.95 19.22
C LYS A 409 -13.99 -17.52 19.69
N ASN A 410 -13.28 -16.77 20.54
CA ASN A 410 -11.98 -17.14 21.09
C ASN A 410 -10.95 -17.53 20.00
N PRO A 411 -10.71 -16.70 19.01
CA PRO A 411 -9.80 -17.02 17.92
C PRO A 411 -8.37 -17.08 18.43
N SER A 412 -7.52 -17.84 17.72
CA SER A 412 -6.08 -17.79 17.96
C SER A 412 -5.49 -16.57 17.24
N VAL A 413 -5.19 -15.53 17.99
CA VAL A 413 -4.69 -14.23 17.51
C VAL A 413 -3.41 -13.83 18.22
N TRP A 414 -2.70 -12.84 17.71
CA TRP A 414 -1.44 -12.29 18.25
C TRP A 414 -1.67 -11.28 19.38
N HIS A 415 -2.88 -10.69 19.45
CA HIS A 415 -3.24 -9.69 20.47
C HIS A 415 -4.75 -9.79 20.79
N PRO A 416 -5.18 -9.54 22.04
CA PRO A 416 -6.61 -9.63 22.44
C PRO A 416 -7.55 -8.73 21.63
N ASP A 417 -7.08 -7.58 21.12
CA ASP A 417 -7.88 -6.68 20.30
C ASP A 417 -8.08 -7.17 18.86
N ALA A 418 -7.33 -8.18 18.43
CA ALA A 418 -7.47 -8.74 17.08
C ALA A 418 -8.70 -9.65 17.04
N ARG A 419 -9.52 -9.48 16.01
CA ARG A 419 -10.75 -10.24 15.76
C ARG A 419 -10.59 -11.06 14.49
N MET A 420 -11.19 -12.24 14.44
CA MET A 420 -11.14 -13.15 13.28
C MET A 420 -12.54 -13.42 12.75
N PHE A 421 -12.65 -13.46 11.42
CA PHE A 421 -13.90 -13.72 10.72
C PHE A 421 -13.73 -14.81 9.67
N GLU A 422 -14.73 -15.70 9.59
CA GLU A 422 -14.91 -16.64 8.50
C GLU A 422 -15.86 -16.06 7.47
N VAL A 423 -15.47 -16.15 6.19
CA VAL A 423 -16.26 -15.65 5.06
C VAL A 423 -16.94 -16.82 4.38
N GLN A 424 -18.26 -16.76 4.28
CA GLN A 424 -19.06 -17.76 3.59
C GLN A 424 -19.76 -17.18 2.37
N ARG A 425 -19.86 -18.00 1.31
CA ARG A 425 -20.66 -17.78 0.11
C ARG A 425 -21.48 -19.04 -0.15
N ASP A 426 -22.81 -18.90 -0.31
CA ASP A 426 -23.72 -20.02 -0.51
C ASP A 426 -23.58 -21.13 0.57
N GLY A 427 -23.36 -20.71 1.82
CA GLY A 427 -23.16 -21.60 2.96
C GLY A 427 -21.78 -22.30 3.02
N LYS A 428 -20.90 -22.05 2.06
CA LYS A 428 -19.55 -22.63 2.00
C LYS A 428 -18.50 -21.63 2.47
N LEU A 429 -17.56 -22.07 3.30
CA LEU A 429 -16.39 -21.28 3.70
C LEU A 429 -15.51 -21.02 2.47
N ILE A 430 -15.20 -19.74 2.20
CA ILE A 430 -14.37 -19.32 1.07
C ILE A 430 -13.08 -18.61 1.46
N GLY A 431 -12.92 -18.22 2.72
CA GLY A 431 -11.73 -17.53 3.21
C GLY A 431 -11.86 -17.05 4.64
N ARG A 432 -10.79 -16.44 5.16
CA ARG A 432 -10.74 -15.88 6.51
C ARG A 432 -10.04 -14.54 6.50
N PHE A 433 -10.46 -13.63 7.38
CA PHE A 433 -9.70 -12.41 7.63
C PHE A 433 -9.65 -12.07 9.11
N TYR A 434 -8.65 -11.27 9.44
CA TYR A 434 -8.48 -10.70 10.77
C TYR A 434 -8.49 -9.18 10.67
N ILE A 435 -9.01 -8.52 11.70
CA ILE A 435 -8.91 -7.08 11.88
C ILE A 435 -8.23 -6.77 13.21
N ASP A 436 -7.33 -5.79 13.20
CA ASP A 436 -6.62 -5.29 14.37
C ASP A 436 -6.56 -3.76 14.24
N LEU A 437 -7.43 -3.05 14.94
CA LEU A 437 -7.82 -1.69 14.59
C LEU A 437 -7.14 -0.60 15.41
N PHE A 438 -6.56 -0.92 16.58
CA PHE A 438 -6.05 0.08 17.52
C PHE A 438 -4.53 0.14 17.58
N PRO A 439 -3.94 1.33 17.84
CA PRO A 439 -2.51 1.50 17.98
C PRO A 439 -2.02 0.89 19.29
N ARG A 440 -0.79 0.43 19.30
CA ARG A 440 -0.04 0.02 20.47
C ARG A 440 1.45 0.04 20.18
N ASP A 441 2.28 -0.06 21.22
CA ASP A 441 3.72 -0.13 21.08
C ASP A 441 4.16 -1.30 20.19
N ASN A 442 5.11 -1.02 19.31
CA ASN A 442 5.69 -1.98 18.38
C ASN A 442 4.74 -2.58 17.34
N LYS A 443 3.56 -2.01 17.14
CA LYS A 443 2.67 -2.34 16.03
C LYS A 443 2.99 -1.48 14.81
N TYR A 444 2.79 -2.02 13.62
CA TYR A 444 2.78 -1.28 12.36
C TYR A 444 1.90 -0.02 12.47
N THR A 445 2.42 1.14 12.08
CA THR A 445 1.86 2.45 12.44
C THR A 445 0.86 3.04 11.43
N HIS A 446 0.69 2.39 10.27
CA HIS A 446 -0.27 2.82 9.23
C HIS A 446 -1.45 1.84 9.14
N ALA A 447 -2.41 2.10 8.25
CA ALA A 447 -3.38 1.11 7.82
C ALA A 447 -2.82 0.30 6.65
N ALA A 448 -3.01 -1.02 6.64
CA ALA A 448 -2.65 -1.87 5.53
C ALA A 448 -3.33 -3.24 5.60
N CYS A 449 -3.65 -3.79 4.43
CA CYS A 449 -4.07 -5.18 4.27
C CYS A 449 -2.87 -6.07 3.92
N PHE A 450 -2.68 -7.15 4.67
CA PHE A 450 -1.64 -8.16 4.46
C PHE A 450 -2.28 -9.46 3.96
N GLY A 451 -1.92 -9.90 2.75
CA GLY A 451 -2.25 -11.24 2.29
C GLY A 451 -1.38 -12.28 3.02
N VAL A 452 -1.98 -13.12 3.82
CA VAL A 452 -1.27 -14.13 4.63
C VAL A 452 -1.18 -15.46 3.93
N GLN A 453 -2.26 -15.91 3.31
CA GLN A 453 -2.33 -17.13 2.50
C GLN A 453 -3.09 -16.82 1.20
N SER A 454 -2.61 -17.31 0.07
CA SER A 454 -3.30 -17.14 -1.21
C SER A 454 -4.37 -18.19 -1.42
N GLY A 455 -5.43 -17.83 -2.17
CA GLY A 455 -6.30 -18.81 -2.78
C GLY A 455 -5.59 -19.52 -3.95
N ARG A 456 -5.78 -20.83 -4.10
CA ARG A 456 -5.28 -21.60 -5.25
C ARG A 456 -5.92 -22.98 -5.34
N ALA A 457 -5.89 -23.59 -6.52
CA ALA A 457 -6.22 -24.99 -6.67
C ALA A 457 -5.09 -25.90 -6.17
N THR A 458 -5.44 -27.00 -5.50
CA THR A 458 -4.52 -28.03 -5.04
C THR A 458 -5.12 -29.42 -5.24
N ALA A 459 -4.32 -30.48 -5.09
CA ALA A 459 -4.83 -31.86 -5.12
C ALA A 459 -5.84 -32.17 -3.99
N GLN A 460 -5.85 -31.38 -2.91
CA GLN A 460 -6.79 -31.54 -1.78
C GLN A 460 -8.06 -30.68 -1.92
N GLY A 461 -8.19 -29.94 -3.00
CA GLY A 461 -9.24 -28.97 -3.24
C GLY A 461 -8.73 -27.54 -3.30
N TYR A 462 -9.61 -26.54 -3.14
CA TYR A 462 -9.22 -25.14 -3.18
C TYR A 462 -8.66 -24.69 -1.81
N GLN A 463 -7.41 -24.21 -1.81
CA GLN A 463 -6.77 -23.59 -0.64
C GLN A 463 -7.43 -22.23 -0.38
N LEU A 464 -7.93 -22.05 0.83
CA LEU A 464 -8.67 -20.84 1.19
C LEU A 464 -7.72 -19.67 1.48
N PRO A 465 -8.00 -18.49 0.91
CA PRO A 465 -7.23 -17.28 1.19
C PRO A 465 -7.42 -16.79 2.62
N THR A 466 -6.38 -16.17 3.17
CA THR A 466 -6.42 -15.50 4.47
C THR A 466 -5.76 -14.13 4.36
N ALA A 467 -6.43 -13.09 4.89
CA ALA A 467 -5.93 -11.73 4.93
C ALA A 467 -5.96 -11.17 6.36
N VAL A 468 -5.09 -10.21 6.65
CA VAL A 468 -5.05 -9.46 7.90
C VAL A 468 -5.09 -7.98 7.60
N LEU A 469 -6.02 -7.28 8.24
CA LEU A 469 -6.14 -5.83 8.17
C LEU A 469 -5.62 -5.21 9.47
N LEU A 470 -4.52 -4.49 9.39
CA LEU A 470 -3.97 -3.70 10.50
C LEU A 470 -4.34 -2.23 10.29
N CYS A 471 -4.92 -1.59 11.33
CA CYS A 471 -5.20 -0.15 11.36
C CYS A 471 -4.69 0.47 12.67
N ASN A 472 -4.77 1.80 12.78
CA ASN A 472 -4.37 2.55 13.97
C ASN A 472 -5.38 3.69 14.21
N PHE A 473 -6.65 3.32 14.39
CA PHE A 473 -7.70 4.28 14.73
C PHE A 473 -7.60 4.69 16.20
N ASN A 474 -8.21 5.82 16.56
CA ASN A 474 -8.18 6.27 17.94
C ASN A 474 -8.77 5.19 18.87
N ALA A 475 -8.01 4.81 19.88
CA ALA A 475 -8.48 3.84 20.89
C ALA A 475 -9.59 4.44 21.78
N PRO A 476 -10.46 3.62 22.37
CA PRO A 476 -11.41 4.10 23.34
C PRO A 476 -10.70 4.69 24.57
N THR A 477 -11.32 5.68 25.18
CA THR A 477 -10.85 6.29 26.45
C THR A 477 -11.89 6.08 27.53
N PRO A 478 -11.54 6.20 28.83
CA PRO A 478 -12.52 6.07 29.90
C PRO A 478 -13.76 6.96 29.69
N GLY A 479 -14.93 6.35 29.58
CA GLY A 479 -16.21 7.05 29.35
C GLY A 479 -16.50 7.48 27.91
N LYS A 480 -15.59 7.20 26.94
CA LYS A 480 -15.80 7.53 25.54
C LYS A 480 -15.36 6.36 24.64
N PRO A 481 -16.25 5.84 23.75
CA PRO A 481 -15.87 4.78 22.82
C PRO A 481 -14.86 5.27 21.78
N ALA A 482 -14.33 4.35 21.00
CA ALA A 482 -13.46 4.67 19.88
C ALA A 482 -14.27 5.38 18.78
N LEU A 483 -13.91 6.62 18.46
CA LEU A 483 -14.56 7.41 17.43
C LEU A 483 -13.60 7.69 16.27
N MET A 484 -14.06 7.47 15.04
CA MET A 484 -13.33 7.72 13.80
C MET A 484 -13.69 9.10 13.24
N ASN A 485 -12.71 9.83 12.72
CA ASN A 485 -13.04 10.91 11.80
C ASN A 485 -13.43 10.33 10.43
N HIS A 486 -14.13 11.11 9.60
CA HIS A 486 -14.63 10.60 8.32
C HIS A 486 -13.51 10.10 7.38
N SER A 487 -12.32 10.71 7.40
CA SER A 487 -11.20 10.21 6.58
C SER A 487 -10.68 8.85 7.05
N GLN A 488 -10.79 8.52 8.35
CA GLN A 488 -10.47 7.19 8.86
C GLN A 488 -11.53 6.17 8.42
N VAL A 489 -12.80 6.56 8.31
CA VAL A 489 -13.85 5.70 7.73
C VAL A 489 -13.53 5.40 6.26
N VAL A 490 -13.18 6.41 5.47
CA VAL A 490 -12.75 6.22 4.07
C VAL A 490 -11.55 5.28 3.97
N THR A 491 -10.53 5.47 4.81
CA THR A 491 -9.35 4.58 4.87
C THR A 491 -9.75 3.14 5.20
N PHE A 492 -10.67 2.94 6.13
CA PHE A 492 -11.11 1.60 6.52
C PHE A 492 -11.82 0.88 5.37
N PHE A 493 -12.69 1.59 4.63
CA PHE A 493 -13.32 1.05 3.42
C PHE A 493 -12.28 0.71 2.34
N HIS A 494 -11.30 1.59 2.13
CA HIS A 494 -10.18 1.36 1.22
C HIS A 494 -9.44 0.06 1.55
N GLU A 495 -8.94 -0.07 2.77
CA GLU A 495 -8.17 -1.26 3.17
C GLU A 495 -9.02 -2.55 3.11
N PHE A 496 -10.32 -2.44 3.42
CA PHE A 496 -11.21 -3.57 3.29
C PHE A 496 -11.47 -3.97 1.83
N GLY A 497 -11.33 -3.05 0.89
CA GLY A 497 -11.30 -3.35 -0.55
C GLY A 497 -10.18 -4.32 -0.91
N HIS A 498 -9.00 -4.15 -0.33
CA HIS A 498 -7.90 -5.11 -0.48
C HIS A 498 -8.20 -6.46 0.19
N VAL A 499 -8.88 -6.47 1.36
CA VAL A 499 -9.33 -7.72 1.99
C VAL A 499 -10.27 -8.46 1.06
N MET A 500 -11.28 -7.78 0.49
CA MET A 500 -12.21 -8.40 -0.46
C MET A 500 -11.52 -8.90 -1.73
N HIS A 501 -10.57 -8.15 -2.26
CA HIS A 501 -9.80 -8.57 -3.43
C HIS A 501 -8.97 -9.84 -3.14
N ASN A 502 -8.38 -9.96 -1.95
CA ASN A 502 -7.66 -11.18 -1.54
C ASN A 502 -8.60 -12.37 -1.37
N LEU A 503 -9.76 -12.18 -0.72
CA LEU A 503 -10.61 -13.28 -0.29
C LEU A 503 -11.53 -13.83 -1.38
N LEU A 504 -11.94 -12.98 -2.33
CA LEU A 504 -12.92 -13.36 -3.35
C LEU A 504 -12.28 -13.99 -4.59
N THR A 505 -10.97 -14.17 -4.59
CA THR A 505 -10.27 -14.82 -5.70
C THR A 505 -10.77 -16.24 -5.96
N THR A 506 -10.87 -16.58 -7.24
CA THR A 506 -11.11 -17.95 -7.74
C THR A 506 -9.98 -18.42 -8.65
N ALA A 507 -8.84 -17.73 -8.62
CA ALA A 507 -7.69 -18.07 -9.43
C ALA A 507 -7.18 -19.49 -9.13
N GLU A 508 -6.82 -20.23 -10.17
CA GLU A 508 -6.21 -21.55 -10.05
C GLU A 508 -4.80 -21.46 -9.46
N LEU A 509 -4.04 -20.43 -9.84
CA LEU A 509 -2.65 -20.21 -9.46
C LEU A 509 -2.52 -19.16 -8.36
N SER A 510 -1.68 -19.43 -7.37
CA SER A 510 -1.42 -18.50 -6.26
C SER A 510 -0.79 -17.18 -6.73
N SER A 511 0.03 -17.24 -7.77
CA SER A 511 0.69 -16.08 -8.38
C SER A 511 -0.26 -15.12 -9.10
N GLN A 512 -1.50 -15.54 -9.37
CA GLN A 512 -2.55 -14.75 -9.99
C GLN A 512 -3.71 -14.43 -9.04
N ALA A 513 -3.63 -14.86 -7.77
CA ALA A 513 -4.73 -14.76 -6.82
C ALA A 513 -4.82 -13.36 -6.18
N GLY A 514 -6.03 -12.86 -6.03
CA GLY A 514 -6.34 -11.65 -5.26
C GLY A 514 -5.55 -10.42 -5.74
N THR A 515 -4.78 -9.83 -4.85
CA THR A 515 -3.98 -8.63 -5.12
C THR A 515 -2.70 -8.89 -5.95
N SER A 516 -2.51 -10.12 -6.48
CA SER A 516 -1.42 -10.42 -7.42
C SER A 516 -1.74 -9.92 -8.83
N VAL A 517 -1.93 -8.62 -8.96
CA VAL A 517 -2.21 -7.86 -10.19
C VAL A 517 -1.07 -6.88 -10.48
N LYS A 518 -1.12 -6.18 -11.61
CA LYS A 518 -0.16 -5.12 -11.92
C LYS A 518 -0.24 -4.01 -10.89
N ARG A 519 0.94 -3.45 -10.54
CA ARG A 519 1.08 -2.51 -9.43
C ARG A 519 0.30 -1.22 -9.60
N ASP A 520 0.11 -0.78 -10.84
CA ASP A 520 -0.68 0.39 -11.18
C ASP A 520 -2.20 0.10 -11.33
N PHE A 521 -2.64 -1.12 -10.96
CA PHE A 521 -4.04 -1.48 -10.82
C PHE A 521 -4.45 -1.84 -9.39
N VAL A 522 -3.52 -2.29 -8.58
CA VAL A 522 -3.80 -2.89 -7.26
C VAL A 522 -4.65 -2.01 -6.35
N GLU A 523 -4.56 -0.68 -6.52
CA GLU A 523 -5.35 0.30 -5.74
C GLU A 523 -6.78 0.51 -6.29
N ALA A 524 -7.09 0.12 -7.52
CA ALA A 524 -8.42 0.38 -8.07
C ALA A 524 -9.54 -0.35 -7.30
N PRO A 525 -9.40 -1.65 -6.89
CA PRO A 525 -10.39 -2.33 -6.08
C PRO A 525 -10.53 -1.81 -4.64
N SER A 526 -9.53 -1.16 -4.09
CA SER A 526 -9.60 -0.53 -2.76
C SER A 526 -10.23 0.86 -2.87
N GLN A 527 -9.81 1.66 -3.84
CA GLN A 527 -10.30 3.02 -4.06
C GLN A 527 -11.78 3.07 -4.47
N ILE A 528 -12.29 2.09 -5.18
CA ILE A 528 -13.73 2.06 -5.52
C ILE A 528 -14.58 1.96 -4.25
N LEU A 529 -14.15 1.20 -3.23
CA LEU A 529 -14.92 0.99 -2.02
C LEU A 529 -15.01 2.24 -1.13
N GLU A 530 -14.08 3.20 -1.28
CA GLU A 530 -14.11 4.51 -0.62
C GLU A 530 -15.42 5.27 -0.87
N ASN A 531 -16.04 5.07 -2.04
CA ASN A 531 -17.23 5.80 -2.45
C ASN A 531 -18.46 5.48 -1.58
N TRP A 532 -18.55 4.27 -0.98
CA TRP A 532 -19.64 3.94 -0.05
C TRP A 532 -19.54 4.71 1.27
N ALA A 533 -18.34 5.10 1.70
CA ALA A 533 -18.16 5.98 2.86
C ALA A 533 -18.61 7.42 2.61
N TRP A 534 -18.95 7.79 1.37
CA TRP A 534 -19.51 9.09 1.00
C TRP A 534 -20.98 9.04 0.62
N ASN A 535 -21.58 7.88 0.50
CA ASN A 535 -22.97 7.79 0.08
C ASN A 535 -23.91 7.75 1.28
N TYR A 536 -24.97 8.60 1.25
CA TYR A 536 -25.90 8.73 2.39
C TYR A 536 -26.70 7.44 2.63
N ASP A 537 -27.10 6.71 1.56
CA ASP A 537 -27.87 5.47 1.73
C ASP A 537 -27.03 4.36 2.39
N ALA A 538 -25.73 4.34 2.15
CA ALA A 538 -24.80 3.48 2.89
C ALA A 538 -24.58 4.01 4.31
N LEU A 539 -24.23 5.30 4.46
CA LEU A 539 -23.92 5.91 5.76
C LEU A 539 -25.05 5.80 6.77
N LYS A 540 -26.30 6.06 6.37
CA LYS A 540 -27.47 6.02 7.29
C LYS A 540 -27.69 4.64 7.94
N THR A 541 -27.08 3.58 7.39
CA THR A 541 -27.22 2.23 7.96
C THR A 541 -26.38 2.08 9.22
N PHE A 542 -25.27 2.79 9.36
CA PHE A 542 -24.29 2.62 10.44
C PHE A 542 -23.82 3.92 11.10
N ALA A 543 -23.87 5.07 10.43
CA ALA A 543 -23.48 6.34 11.00
C ALA A 543 -24.51 6.80 12.03
N LYS A 544 -24.30 6.44 13.30
CA LYS A 544 -25.19 6.72 14.43
C LYS A 544 -24.43 7.39 15.56
N HIS A 545 -25.04 8.40 16.14
CA HIS A 545 -24.48 9.13 17.27
C HIS A 545 -24.22 8.16 18.45
N TYR A 546 -22.99 8.14 18.95
CA TYR A 546 -22.54 7.12 19.93
C TYR A 546 -23.27 7.13 21.26
N GLN A 547 -23.90 8.26 21.66
CA GLN A 547 -24.68 8.37 22.90
C GLN A 547 -26.18 8.21 22.67
N THR A 548 -26.73 8.87 21.64
CA THR A 548 -28.18 8.93 21.42
C THR A 548 -28.69 7.84 20.50
N GLY A 549 -27.82 7.21 19.68
CA GLY A 549 -28.21 6.26 18.64
C GLY A 549 -28.88 6.92 17.43
N GLU A 550 -29.00 8.26 17.40
CA GLU A 550 -29.58 8.99 16.29
C GLU A 550 -28.74 8.79 15.01
N VAL A 551 -29.40 8.49 13.90
CA VAL A 551 -28.76 8.37 12.58
C VAL A 551 -28.21 9.74 12.17
N LEU A 552 -27.07 9.74 11.47
CA LEU A 552 -26.46 10.95 10.88
C LEU A 552 -27.54 11.79 10.19
N PRO A 553 -27.84 13.01 10.70
CA PRO A 553 -28.90 13.85 10.15
C PRO A 553 -28.60 14.24 8.70
N LYS A 554 -29.63 14.15 7.83
CA LYS A 554 -29.49 14.52 6.42
C LYS A 554 -28.91 15.92 6.23
N PRO A 555 -29.31 16.96 7.03
CA PRO A 555 -28.69 18.29 6.92
C PRO A 555 -27.19 18.30 7.24
N LEU A 556 -26.73 17.48 8.18
CA LEU A 556 -25.29 17.37 8.49
C LEU A 556 -24.54 16.67 7.35
N TYR A 557 -25.11 15.58 6.83
CA TYR A 557 -24.58 14.91 5.65
C TYR A 557 -24.52 15.87 4.42
N ASP A 558 -25.55 16.68 4.17
CA ASP A 558 -25.56 17.62 3.05
C ASP A 558 -24.42 18.65 3.16
N LYS A 559 -24.09 19.08 4.37
CA LYS A 559 -22.91 19.92 4.62
C LYS A 559 -21.61 19.15 4.33
N MET A 560 -21.49 17.89 4.77
CA MET A 560 -20.32 17.05 4.46
C MET A 560 -20.17 16.86 2.94
N TRP A 561 -21.28 16.57 2.25
CA TRP A 561 -21.29 16.38 0.81
C TRP A 561 -20.93 17.64 0.04
N ALA A 562 -21.49 18.80 0.43
CA ALA A 562 -21.14 20.09 -0.16
C ALA A 562 -19.66 20.45 0.03
N ALA A 563 -19.07 20.04 1.15
CA ALA A 563 -17.69 20.30 1.49
C ALA A 563 -16.69 19.27 0.94
N ARG A 564 -17.15 18.14 0.35
CA ARG A 564 -16.27 17.02 -0.03
C ARG A 564 -15.19 17.40 -1.03
N ASN A 565 -15.47 18.32 -1.93
CA ASN A 565 -14.56 18.77 -2.98
C ASN A 565 -13.82 20.07 -2.63
N VAL A 566 -13.90 20.53 -1.36
CA VAL A 566 -13.12 21.68 -0.88
C VAL A 566 -11.64 21.32 -0.92
N GLY A 567 -10.87 22.10 -1.67
CA GLY A 567 -9.44 21.86 -1.83
C GLY A 567 -9.09 20.63 -2.68
N SER A 568 -10.05 19.98 -3.35
CA SER A 568 -9.79 18.77 -4.16
C SER A 568 -8.83 19.04 -5.32
N GLY A 569 -8.89 20.21 -5.94
CA GLY A 569 -7.97 20.65 -6.99
C GLY A 569 -6.56 20.86 -6.45
N LEU A 570 -6.41 21.47 -5.26
CA LEU A 570 -5.11 21.62 -4.59
C LEU A 570 -4.51 20.27 -4.21
N ALA A 571 -5.33 19.38 -3.65
CA ALA A 571 -4.90 18.03 -3.28
C ALA A 571 -4.50 17.20 -4.52
N ALA A 572 -5.28 17.26 -5.60
CA ALA A 572 -4.96 16.58 -6.85
C ALA A 572 -3.67 17.14 -7.49
N SER A 573 -3.48 18.49 -7.50
CA SER A 573 -2.24 19.11 -7.98
C SER A 573 -1.01 18.60 -7.23
N GLN A 574 -1.12 18.39 -5.92
CA GLN A 574 -0.04 17.87 -5.09
C GLN A 574 0.29 16.40 -5.45
N GLN A 575 -0.73 15.57 -5.70
CA GLN A 575 -0.53 14.18 -6.13
C GLN A 575 0.11 14.10 -7.52
N ILE A 576 -0.32 14.97 -8.44
CA ILE A 576 0.26 15.09 -9.78
C ILE A 576 1.72 15.55 -9.69
N LEU A 577 2.04 16.52 -8.82
CA LEU A 577 3.42 16.93 -8.57
C LEU A 577 4.29 15.74 -8.13
N TYR A 578 3.80 14.89 -7.23
CA TYR A 578 4.55 13.71 -6.78
C TYR A 578 4.77 12.70 -7.91
N GLY A 579 3.73 12.41 -8.72
CA GLY A 579 3.83 11.51 -9.87
C GLY A 579 4.79 12.04 -10.94
N THR A 580 4.62 13.32 -11.31
CA THR A 580 5.45 13.97 -12.31
C THR A 580 6.90 14.11 -11.85
N LEU A 581 7.15 14.41 -10.57
CA LEU A 581 8.50 14.47 -10.00
C LEU A 581 9.18 13.08 -10.07
N ASP A 582 8.48 12.03 -9.62
CA ASP A 582 8.98 10.66 -9.68
C ASP A 582 9.30 10.26 -11.12
N MET A 583 8.40 10.50 -12.05
CA MET A 583 8.63 10.20 -13.48
C MET A 583 9.77 11.03 -14.06
N THR A 584 9.86 12.32 -13.73
CA THR A 584 10.94 13.18 -14.24
C THR A 584 12.30 12.67 -13.79
N LEU A 585 12.44 12.36 -12.50
CA LEU A 585 13.70 11.87 -11.93
C LEU A 585 14.16 10.53 -12.51
N HIS A 586 13.24 9.71 -13.04
CA HIS A 586 13.54 8.37 -13.54
C HIS A 586 13.52 8.24 -15.07
N ASP A 587 13.07 9.30 -15.79
CA ASP A 587 12.94 9.28 -17.25
C ASP A 587 13.70 10.41 -17.95
N ARG A 588 13.56 11.66 -17.47
CA ARG A 588 14.04 12.86 -18.17
C ARG A 588 15.23 13.55 -17.52
N PHE A 589 15.45 13.28 -16.24
CA PHE A 589 16.54 13.86 -15.46
C PHE A 589 17.88 13.17 -15.77
N ASP A 590 18.93 13.96 -16.03
CA ASP A 590 20.31 13.44 -16.09
C ASP A 590 20.98 13.57 -14.72
N PRO A 591 21.16 12.47 -13.97
CA PRO A 591 21.78 12.53 -12.66
C PRO A 591 23.27 12.88 -12.67
N ASN A 592 23.92 12.87 -13.86
CA ASN A 592 25.31 13.29 -14.03
C ASN A 592 25.43 14.74 -14.52
N GLY A 593 24.30 15.38 -14.85
CA GLY A 593 24.22 16.77 -15.28
C GLY A 593 24.41 17.76 -14.14
N THR A 594 24.25 19.05 -14.49
CA THR A 594 24.37 20.18 -13.54
C THR A 594 23.07 20.50 -12.83
N GLU A 595 21.91 20.16 -13.39
CA GLU A 595 20.61 20.34 -12.76
C GLU A 595 20.51 19.44 -11.53
N THR A 596 20.02 19.99 -10.41
CA THR A 596 19.83 19.22 -9.18
C THR A 596 18.40 18.69 -9.07
N THR A 597 18.17 17.70 -8.21
CA THR A 597 16.79 17.23 -7.90
C THR A 597 15.93 18.32 -7.29
N THR A 598 16.54 19.31 -6.63
CA THR A 598 15.86 20.50 -6.09
C THR A 598 15.44 21.47 -7.18
N ASP A 599 16.27 21.67 -8.23
CA ASP A 599 15.90 22.48 -9.39
C ASP A 599 14.71 21.88 -10.14
N VAL A 600 14.71 20.54 -10.31
CA VAL A 600 13.58 19.79 -10.88
C VAL A 600 12.32 20.01 -10.04
N LEU A 601 12.40 19.83 -8.70
CA LEU A 601 11.26 20.07 -7.81
C LEU A 601 10.74 21.49 -7.93
N LYS A 602 11.62 22.49 -7.86
CA LYS A 602 11.26 23.92 -7.98
C LYS A 602 10.52 24.21 -9.29
N LYS A 603 11.03 23.71 -10.39
CA LYS A 603 10.41 23.85 -11.72
C LYS A 603 9.02 23.23 -11.77
N LEU A 604 8.91 21.98 -11.34
CA LEU A 604 7.65 21.24 -11.40
C LEU A 604 6.59 21.81 -10.43
N GLN A 605 6.97 22.17 -9.22
CA GLN A 605 6.04 22.78 -8.27
C GLN A 605 5.45 24.06 -8.81
N ASN A 606 6.27 24.96 -9.37
CA ASN A 606 5.81 26.22 -9.96
C ASN A 606 4.94 26.01 -11.23
N GLN A 607 5.05 24.87 -11.91
CA GLN A 607 4.27 24.56 -13.11
C GLN A 607 2.94 23.87 -12.79
N ILE A 608 2.93 22.97 -11.81
CA ILE A 608 1.82 22.06 -11.56
C ILE A 608 0.91 22.56 -10.44
N THR A 609 1.50 23.13 -9.39
CA THR A 609 0.72 23.64 -8.26
C THR A 609 0.53 25.15 -8.37
N PRO A 610 -0.53 25.74 -7.78
CA PRO A 610 -0.69 27.18 -7.75
C PRO A 610 0.19 27.88 -6.71
N PHE A 611 1.08 27.15 -6.03
CA PHE A 611 1.96 27.67 -4.99
C PHE A 611 3.38 27.87 -5.51
N ALA A 612 3.93 29.07 -5.24
CA ALA A 612 5.35 29.30 -5.49
C ALA A 612 6.21 28.38 -4.60
N TYR A 613 7.27 27.87 -5.18
CA TYR A 613 8.26 27.08 -4.44
C TYR A 613 8.93 27.96 -3.37
N LEU A 614 9.04 27.42 -2.14
CA LEU A 614 9.79 28.06 -1.07
C LEU A 614 11.26 27.67 -1.17
N ASP A 615 12.11 28.64 -1.52
CA ASP A 615 13.56 28.40 -1.62
C ASP A 615 14.12 27.87 -0.29
N GLY A 616 15.04 26.91 -0.41
CA GLY A 616 15.64 26.22 0.73
C GLY A 616 14.82 25.03 1.27
N THR A 617 13.77 24.58 0.57
CA THR A 617 13.06 23.34 0.91
C THR A 617 13.43 22.21 -0.04
N ASN A 618 13.41 20.95 0.47
CA ASN A 618 13.88 19.78 -0.25
C ASN A 618 12.99 18.55 0.04
N MET A 619 11.68 18.65 -0.25
CA MET A 619 10.72 17.58 0.09
C MET A 619 11.09 16.22 -0.52
N GLN A 620 11.79 16.20 -1.67
CA GLN A 620 12.23 14.98 -2.33
C GLN A 620 13.22 14.16 -1.46
N ALA A 621 13.93 14.82 -0.55
CA ALA A 621 14.84 14.16 0.39
C ALA A 621 14.12 13.31 1.46
N ALA A 622 12.85 13.62 1.73
CA ALA A 622 11.99 12.85 2.65
C ALA A 622 10.87 12.10 1.92
N PHE A 623 10.90 12.08 0.58
CA PHE A 623 9.89 11.40 -0.21
C PHE A 623 10.22 9.90 -0.35
N GLY A 624 9.91 9.13 0.70
CA GLY A 624 10.26 7.70 0.80
C GLY A 624 9.76 6.84 -0.37
N HIS A 625 8.70 7.25 -1.09
CA HIS A 625 8.21 6.54 -2.27
C HIS A 625 9.28 6.41 -3.37
N LEU A 626 10.22 7.36 -3.47
CA LEU A 626 11.30 7.27 -4.45
C LEU A 626 12.17 6.02 -4.28
N THR A 627 12.24 5.41 -3.09
CA THR A 627 13.04 4.20 -2.86
C THR A 627 12.33 2.91 -3.30
N GLY A 628 11.04 2.77 -3.01
CA GLY A 628 10.26 1.56 -3.29
C GLY A 628 9.27 1.66 -4.46
N TYR A 629 8.95 2.90 -4.87
CA TYR A 629 7.97 3.22 -5.92
C TYR A 629 8.56 4.00 -7.11
N GLY A 630 9.89 3.98 -7.30
CA GLY A 630 10.53 4.72 -8.39
C GLY A 630 9.89 4.46 -9.75
N ALA A 631 9.56 5.53 -10.47
CA ALA A 631 8.76 5.55 -11.69
C ALA A 631 7.38 4.88 -11.54
N GLY A 632 6.72 5.05 -10.39
CA GLY A 632 5.48 4.34 -10.09
C GLY A 632 4.43 5.11 -9.32
N TYR A 633 4.73 6.32 -8.85
CA TYR A 633 3.80 7.09 -8.04
C TYR A 633 2.52 7.49 -8.81
N TYR A 634 2.61 7.70 -10.11
CA TYR A 634 1.45 7.94 -10.98
C TYR A 634 0.33 6.89 -10.79
N GLY A 635 0.69 5.68 -10.37
CA GLY A 635 -0.21 4.55 -10.20
C GLY A 635 -1.40 4.82 -9.26
N TYR A 636 -1.25 5.70 -8.27
CA TYR A 636 -2.35 6.09 -7.38
C TYR A 636 -3.47 6.82 -8.13
N MET A 637 -3.10 7.82 -8.94
CA MET A 637 -4.08 8.56 -9.75
C MET A 637 -4.59 7.72 -10.92
N TRP A 638 -3.71 6.90 -11.51
CA TRP A 638 -4.07 5.96 -12.56
C TRP A 638 -5.13 4.96 -12.09
N SER A 639 -4.91 4.30 -10.96
CA SER A 639 -5.87 3.38 -10.36
C SER A 639 -7.17 4.08 -9.98
N LYS A 640 -7.11 5.33 -9.48
CA LYS A 640 -8.30 6.12 -9.12
C LYS A 640 -9.21 6.39 -10.32
N VAL A 641 -8.63 6.62 -11.49
CA VAL A 641 -9.42 6.75 -12.74
C VAL A 641 -10.26 5.51 -13.00
N TYR A 642 -9.66 4.33 -12.90
CA TYR A 642 -10.40 3.07 -13.09
C TYR A 642 -11.42 2.82 -11.99
N ALA A 643 -11.08 3.14 -10.74
CA ALA A 643 -12.00 3.02 -9.61
C ALA A 643 -13.26 3.85 -9.81
N GLU A 644 -13.12 5.13 -10.17
CA GLU A 644 -14.25 6.03 -10.37
C GLU A 644 -15.06 5.64 -11.61
N ASP A 645 -14.41 5.20 -12.69
CA ASP A 645 -15.10 4.75 -13.88
C ASP A 645 -15.94 3.48 -13.63
N MET A 646 -15.38 2.52 -12.85
CA MET A 646 -16.14 1.34 -12.40
C MET A 646 -17.26 1.73 -11.43
N PHE A 647 -17.04 2.70 -10.52
CA PHE A 647 -18.06 3.16 -9.61
C PHE A 647 -19.24 3.82 -10.33
N SER A 648 -19.01 4.46 -11.48
CA SER A 648 -20.08 5.06 -12.30
C SER A 648 -21.18 4.06 -12.69
N VAL A 649 -20.86 2.76 -12.77
CA VAL A 649 -21.86 1.70 -13.03
C VAL A 649 -22.78 1.52 -11.82
N PHE A 650 -22.25 1.62 -10.60
CA PHE A 650 -23.04 1.58 -9.37
C PHE A 650 -23.87 2.86 -9.20
N GLU A 651 -23.32 4.04 -9.53
CA GLU A 651 -24.11 5.28 -9.54
C GLU A 651 -25.35 5.17 -10.45
N LYS A 652 -25.17 4.56 -11.63
CA LYS A 652 -26.25 4.39 -12.62
C LYS A 652 -27.30 3.36 -12.19
N ASN A 653 -26.88 2.22 -11.64
CA ASN A 653 -27.74 1.07 -11.36
C ASN A 653 -28.31 1.07 -9.94
N GLY A 654 -27.75 1.89 -9.05
CA GLY A 654 -27.99 1.91 -7.60
C GLY A 654 -26.77 1.41 -6.84
N ILE A 655 -26.29 2.20 -5.89
CA ILE A 655 -25.04 1.91 -5.17
C ILE A 655 -25.08 0.62 -4.34
N MET A 656 -26.26 0.16 -3.96
CA MET A 656 -26.48 -1.10 -3.25
C MET A 656 -27.07 -2.20 -4.14
N ASP A 657 -27.02 -2.01 -5.49
CA ASP A 657 -27.51 -3.01 -6.44
C ASP A 657 -26.65 -4.28 -6.40
N SER A 658 -27.22 -5.35 -5.87
CA SER A 658 -26.54 -6.64 -5.74
C SER A 658 -26.15 -7.25 -7.08
N LYS A 659 -26.90 -6.99 -8.18
CA LYS A 659 -26.53 -7.50 -9.51
C LYS A 659 -25.22 -6.87 -10.01
N THR A 660 -25.06 -5.56 -9.84
CA THR A 660 -23.82 -4.85 -10.15
C THR A 660 -22.70 -5.31 -9.23
N GLY A 661 -22.97 -5.47 -7.93
CA GLY A 661 -22.02 -5.99 -6.96
C GLY A 661 -21.51 -7.39 -7.33
N LEU A 662 -22.38 -8.31 -7.71
CA LEU A 662 -22.01 -9.65 -8.16
C LEU A 662 -21.19 -9.62 -9.46
N ARG A 663 -21.55 -8.77 -10.43
CA ARG A 663 -20.74 -8.59 -11.64
C ARG A 663 -19.33 -8.07 -11.32
N TYR A 664 -19.22 -7.08 -10.43
CA TYR A 664 -17.93 -6.56 -9.99
C TYR A 664 -17.11 -7.63 -9.28
N ARG A 665 -17.73 -8.38 -8.36
CA ARG A 665 -17.09 -9.53 -7.70
C ARG A 665 -16.53 -10.53 -8.71
N ASP A 666 -17.36 -10.97 -9.68
CA ASP A 666 -17.04 -12.09 -10.57
C ASP A 666 -16.11 -11.69 -11.73
N LEU A 667 -16.18 -10.44 -12.22
CA LEU A 667 -15.39 -9.96 -13.35
C LEU A 667 -14.09 -9.25 -12.94
N ILE A 668 -14.00 -8.75 -11.69
CA ILE A 668 -12.83 -8.03 -11.19
C ILE A 668 -12.19 -8.78 -10.03
N LEU A 669 -12.87 -8.84 -8.86
CA LEU A 669 -12.26 -9.35 -7.62
C LEU A 669 -11.88 -10.83 -7.70
N ALA A 670 -12.76 -11.65 -8.28
CA ALA A 670 -12.52 -13.08 -8.42
C ALA A 670 -11.40 -13.42 -9.40
N LYS A 671 -11.12 -12.53 -10.33
CA LYS A 671 -10.14 -12.76 -11.41
C LYS A 671 -8.70 -12.52 -10.95
N GLY A 672 -8.46 -11.56 -10.06
CA GLY A 672 -7.08 -11.20 -9.72
C GLY A 672 -6.24 -10.93 -10.98
N GLY A 673 -5.06 -11.52 -11.07
CA GLY A 673 -4.14 -11.40 -12.21
C GLY A 673 -4.33 -12.42 -13.34
N THR A 674 -5.49 -13.06 -13.47
CA THR A 674 -5.72 -14.12 -14.48
C THR A 674 -5.87 -13.61 -15.91
N ASP A 675 -6.17 -12.32 -16.08
CA ASP A 675 -6.25 -11.64 -17.39
C ASP A 675 -5.55 -10.28 -17.28
N GLU A 676 -5.40 -9.57 -18.41
CA GLU A 676 -4.92 -8.19 -18.39
C GLU A 676 -5.98 -7.31 -17.69
N GLU A 677 -5.56 -6.50 -16.75
CA GLU A 677 -6.44 -5.69 -15.91
C GLU A 677 -7.31 -4.73 -16.72
N TYR A 678 -6.78 -4.22 -17.83
CA TYR A 678 -7.55 -3.40 -18.77
C TYR A 678 -8.76 -4.14 -19.35
N ASN A 679 -8.59 -5.42 -19.72
CA ASN A 679 -9.67 -6.26 -20.25
C ASN A 679 -10.73 -6.54 -19.17
N LEU A 680 -10.30 -6.78 -17.92
CA LEU A 680 -11.21 -6.99 -16.79
C LEU A 680 -12.11 -5.77 -16.58
N VAL A 681 -11.53 -4.58 -16.55
CA VAL A 681 -12.28 -3.31 -16.42
C VAL A 681 -13.21 -3.09 -17.60
N LYS A 682 -12.73 -3.24 -18.84
CA LYS A 682 -13.54 -3.11 -20.06
C LYS A 682 -14.74 -4.06 -20.04
N ASN A 683 -14.54 -5.31 -19.66
CA ASN A 683 -15.60 -6.32 -19.56
C ASN A 683 -16.64 -5.96 -18.48
N PHE A 684 -16.19 -5.42 -17.34
CA PHE A 684 -17.09 -4.94 -16.29
C PHE A 684 -17.89 -3.71 -16.76
N LEU A 685 -17.25 -2.75 -17.40
CA LEU A 685 -17.88 -1.52 -17.89
C LEU A 685 -18.81 -1.78 -19.08
N GLY A 686 -18.53 -2.81 -19.90
CA GLY A 686 -19.18 -3.05 -21.19
C GLY A 686 -18.82 -2.01 -22.26
N ARG A 687 -17.78 -1.23 -22.05
CA ARG A 687 -17.22 -0.19 -22.93
C ARG A 687 -15.74 0.05 -22.61
N GLU A 688 -15.09 0.85 -23.46
CA GLU A 688 -13.73 1.33 -23.14
C GLU A 688 -13.73 2.19 -21.87
N PRO A 689 -12.73 2.03 -20.98
CA PRO A 689 -12.54 2.89 -19.82
C PRO A 689 -12.28 4.35 -20.23
N ASN A 690 -12.74 5.30 -19.40
CA ASN A 690 -12.48 6.72 -19.58
C ASN A 690 -12.25 7.45 -18.25
N GLN A 691 -11.91 8.74 -18.32
CA GLN A 691 -11.55 9.54 -17.15
C GLN A 691 -12.67 10.48 -16.67
N GLU A 692 -13.86 10.47 -17.26
CA GLU A 692 -14.89 11.48 -16.97
C GLU A 692 -15.45 11.35 -15.55
N ALA A 693 -15.68 10.12 -15.07
CA ALA A 693 -16.12 9.89 -13.69
C ALA A 693 -15.08 10.38 -12.66
N PHE A 694 -13.80 10.20 -12.95
CA PHE A 694 -12.71 10.69 -12.10
C PHE A 694 -12.71 12.22 -12.03
N PHE A 695 -12.82 12.94 -13.15
CA PHE A 695 -12.87 14.40 -13.11
C PHE A 695 -14.12 14.90 -12.38
N LYS A 696 -15.28 14.25 -12.61
CA LYS A 696 -16.51 14.54 -11.86
C LYS A 696 -16.33 14.36 -10.34
N SER A 697 -15.61 13.33 -9.91
CA SER A 697 -15.35 13.10 -8.47
C SER A 697 -14.51 14.20 -7.83
N LEU A 698 -13.67 14.90 -8.62
CA LEU A 698 -12.91 16.07 -8.19
C LEU A 698 -13.72 17.38 -8.21
N GLY A 699 -14.96 17.37 -8.72
CA GLY A 699 -15.78 18.57 -8.89
C GLY A 699 -15.47 19.34 -10.17
N LEU A 700 -15.00 18.65 -11.20
CA LEU A 700 -14.67 19.20 -12.53
C LEU A 700 -15.72 18.84 -13.57
#